data_1849ac19b971ad017110d16eb323b791
#
_entry.id   1849ac19b971ad017110d16eb323b791
#
_cell.length_a   1.000
_cell.length_b   1.000
_cell.length_c   1.000
_cell.angle_alpha   90.00
_cell.angle_beta   90.00
_cell.angle_gamma   90.00
#
_symmetry.space_group_name_H-M   'P 1'
#
loop_
_entity.id
_entity.type
_entity.pdbx_description
1 polymer ?
#
loop_
_entity_poly.entity_id
_entity_poly.type
_entity_poly.pdbx_seq_one_letter_code
_entity_poly.pdbx_strand_id
1 'polypeptide(L)'
;MYKRQDEVRDGFDKAREHGSTIVVESYIEGFDHRLLVVNGQLVAAAKRVPGHVVGDGKHSIRELVDIVNQDPRRGVGHEKVLTRLEFDHQAERLLAKLGYDPDTVPAKDEVVYLRSTANLSTGGTAIDVTDVIHPDNREMAIRAVKAIDLDIGGVDFLTRDISESYRDAGGGICEVNAGPGFRMHVAPSEGTPRDVAGPVIDMLFPPDAPSRIPIASITGTNGKTTTSRMLAHILKMSGRTVGLTSTDGVYIDGKLSVAGDMTGPVSAQMILRDPSVDAAVMETARGGLLRSGLGYQECNVSACLNIASDHLGLRGIDTLEQLAEVKRVPMEIATDAAILNADDPLCLQMADYTRAERLSYVTMNPAHPLVKQHIMAGGQAFVLEQGMNGHLITIYDKETHTPLLWTHLIPATVEGRAMHNVQNAMFAAALAYNMRIGLEDIRQGLRTFDSTFFQAPGRMNIYDEHPFRVILDYAHNPAAVSAMCDLVDRFDVDGRRIVVLSAPGDRRDEDIREIADVAAGHFDYFICRCDDNRRGRGPDEVAVMLKNRLLEKGVSSDNIAIIPDEQEATSEALQMAEAGDLILILGDNTTRAWKQIIYFKSGSPVVAPGKKSNTVQDLPDTMGFEMADDLEIISDERGVRIAREEGD
;
A
#
# COMPACT_ATOMS: atom_id res chain seq x y z
N MET A 1 -46.83 31.91 -7.38
CA MET A 1 -47.89 31.54 -6.43
C MET A 1 -47.34 31.69 -5.03
N TYR A 2 -47.82 32.69 -4.29
CA TYR A 2 -47.36 32.86 -2.90
C TYR A 2 -47.95 31.71 -2.09
N LYS A 3 -47.12 30.87 -1.48
CA LYS A 3 -47.59 29.90 -0.49
C LYS A 3 -48.25 30.68 0.64
N ARG A 4 -49.43 30.21 1.12
CA ARG A 4 -50.15 30.84 2.23
C ARG A 4 -49.24 30.87 3.46
N GLN A 5 -49.38 31.94 4.28
CA GLN A 5 -48.55 32.08 5.51
C GLN A 5 -48.60 30.84 6.41
N ASP A 6 -49.74 30.15 6.43
CA ASP A 6 -49.94 28.92 7.22
C ASP A 6 -49.06 27.74 6.71
N GLU A 7 -48.91 27.59 5.39
CA GLU A 7 -48.05 26.56 4.80
C GLU A 7 -46.57 26.82 5.06
N VAL A 8 -46.15 28.10 5.15
CA VAL A 8 -44.77 28.49 5.51
C VAL A 8 -44.50 28.17 6.97
N ARG A 9 -45.43 28.47 7.88
CA ARG A 9 -45.29 28.11 9.31
C ARG A 9 -45.24 26.61 9.52
N ASP A 10 -46.16 25.84 8.90
CA ASP A 10 -46.16 24.38 8.98
C ASP A 10 -44.85 23.77 8.47
N GLY A 11 -44.33 24.29 7.35
CA GLY A 11 -43.03 23.87 6.81
C GLY A 11 -41.87 24.21 7.71
N PHE A 12 -41.87 25.38 8.34
CA PHE A 12 -40.84 25.80 9.29
C PHE A 12 -40.85 24.95 10.56
N ASP A 13 -42.04 24.72 11.13
CA ASP A 13 -42.18 23.92 12.34
C ASP A 13 -41.75 22.46 12.12
N LYS A 14 -42.09 21.87 10.96
CA LYS A 14 -41.61 20.52 10.56
C LYS A 14 -40.11 20.47 10.36
N ALA A 15 -39.50 21.46 9.72
CA ALA A 15 -38.06 21.52 9.55
C ALA A 15 -37.33 21.62 10.88
N ARG A 16 -37.91 22.37 11.85
CA ARG A 16 -37.37 22.55 13.19
C ARG A 16 -37.33 21.26 14.02
N GLU A 17 -38.19 20.28 13.72
CA GLU A 17 -38.17 18.98 14.36
C GLU A 17 -36.88 18.20 14.04
N HIS A 18 -36.22 18.49 12.91
CA HIS A 18 -35.04 17.80 12.42
C HIS A 18 -33.71 18.54 12.68
N GLY A 19 -33.75 19.81 13.07
CA GLY A 19 -32.53 20.56 13.34
C GLY A 19 -32.78 21.99 13.81
N SER A 20 -31.74 22.60 14.40
CA SER A 20 -31.78 24.01 14.89
C SER A 20 -31.51 25.03 13.78
N THR A 21 -30.87 24.62 12.69
CA THR A 21 -30.58 25.44 11.51
C THR A 21 -31.55 25.09 10.40
N ILE A 22 -32.30 26.08 9.91
CA ILE A 22 -33.31 25.93 8.87
C ILE A 22 -32.91 26.77 7.67
N VAL A 23 -32.86 26.15 6.49
CA VAL A 23 -32.61 26.81 5.22
C VAL A 23 -33.95 27.27 4.62
N VAL A 24 -34.03 28.54 4.23
CA VAL A 24 -35.17 29.12 3.53
C VAL A 24 -34.69 29.53 2.14
N GLU A 25 -35.26 28.89 1.11
CA GLU A 25 -34.83 29.07 -0.28
C GLU A 25 -35.98 29.60 -1.16
N SER A 26 -35.61 30.21 -2.28
CA SER A 26 -36.58 30.57 -3.31
C SER A 26 -37.18 29.33 -3.93
N TYR A 27 -38.49 29.27 -4.08
CA TYR A 27 -39.17 28.20 -4.81
C TYR A 27 -38.98 28.37 -6.31
N ILE A 28 -38.30 27.39 -6.95
CA ILE A 28 -38.09 27.34 -8.38
C ILE A 28 -39.09 26.38 -8.99
N GLU A 29 -39.93 26.89 -9.91
CA GLU A 29 -40.91 26.11 -10.62
C GLU A 29 -40.31 25.59 -11.93
N GLY A 30 -40.37 24.28 -12.17
CA GLY A 30 -39.83 23.68 -13.39
C GLY A 30 -39.66 22.18 -13.29
N PHE A 31 -39.11 21.62 -14.36
CA PHE A 31 -38.78 20.21 -14.45
C PHE A 31 -37.35 19.99 -13.97
N ASP A 32 -37.14 18.83 -13.39
CA ASP A 32 -35.86 18.42 -12.85
C ASP A 32 -34.98 17.82 -13.98
N HIS A 33 -33.75 18.34 -14.10
CA HIS A 33 -32.77 17.90 -15.08
C HIS A 33 -31.47 17.50 -14.41
N ARG A 34 -30.87 16.40 -14.84
CA ARG A 34 -29.49 16.02 -14.50
C ARG A 34 -28.59 16.37 -15.68
N LEU A 35 -27.62 17.26 -15.43
CA LEU A 35 -26.63 17.71 -16.41
C LEU A 35 -25.28 17.09 -16.02
N LEU A 36 -24.77 16.17 -16.83
CA LEU A 36 -23.53 15.47 -16.56
C LEU A 36 -22.36 16.17 -17.25
N VAL A 37 -21.39 16.58 -16.46
CA VAL A 37 -20.15 17.21 -16.92
C VAL A 37 -18.99 16.29 -16.61
N VAL A 38 -18.13 16.06 -17.59
CA VAL A 38 -16.90 15.27 -17.46
C VAL A 38 -15.77 16.07 -18.10
N ASN A 39 -14.66 16.24 -17.40
CA ASN A 39 -13.47 16.97 -17.85
C ASN A 39 -13.80 18.34 -18.46
N GLY A 40 -14.66 19.11 -17.80
CA GLY A 40 -15.07 20.44 -18.24
C GLY A 40 -15.97 20.48 -19.49
N GLN A 41 -16.56 19.35 -19.90
CA GLN A 41 -17.50 19.27 -21.01
C GLN A 41 -18.83 18.66 -20.56
N LEU A 42 -19.94 19.23 -21.01
CA LEU A 42 -21.25 18.59 -20.82
C LEU A 42 -21.37 17.42 -21.79
N VAL A 43 -21.42 16.20 -21.25
CA VAL A 43 -21.48 14.95 -22.05
C VAL A 43 -22.90 14.43 -22.21
N ALA A 44 -23.80 14.71 -21.26
CA ALA A 44 -25.20 14.30 -21.34
C ALA A 44 -26.10 15.19 -20.49
N ALA A 45 -27.36 15.33 -20.91
CA ALA A 45 -28.42 16.00 -20.19
C ALA A 45 -29.68 15.14 -20.21
N ALA A 46 -30.31 14.92 -19.06
CA ALA A 46 -31.54 14.14 -18.94
C ALA A 46 -32.59 14.90 -18.13
N LYS A 47 -33.81 14.97 -18.65
CA LYS A 47 -34.97 15.40 -17.88
C LYS A 47 -35.46 14.23 -17.05
N ARG A 48 -35.51 14.37 -15.74
CA ARG A 48 -36.03 13.35 -14.82
C ARG A 48 -37.51 13.56 -14.62
N VAL A 49 -38.26 12.46 -14.72
CA VAL A 49 -39.74 12.47 -14.55
C VAL A 49 -40.08 11.61 -13.34
N PRO A 50 -40.83 12.14 -12.36
CA PRO A 50 -41.28 11.36 -11.22
C PRO A 50 -42.02 10.10 -11.63
N GLY A 51 -42.00 9.08 -10.78
CA GLY A 51 -42.79 7.87 -11.00
C GLY A 51 -44.27 8.19 -11.19
N HIS A 52 -44.86 7.78 -12.33
CA HIS A 52 -46.22 8.10 -12.73
C HIS A 52 -46.83 6.96 -13.52
N VAL A 53 -48.16 7.00 -13.65
CA VAL A 53 -48.92 6.21 -14.60
C VAL A 53 -49.71 7.13 -15.54
N VAL A 54 -50.03 6.65 -16.73
CA VAL A 54 -50.84 7.37 -17.72
C VAL A 54 -52.17 6.67 -17.83
N GLY A 55 -53.23 7.40 -17.58
CA GLY A 55 -54.59 6.90 -17.66
C GLY A 55 -54.95 6.41 -19.07
N ASP A 56 -55.68 5.31 -19.17
CA ASP A 56 -56.21 4.78 -20.41
C ASP A 56 -57.75 4.86 -20.47
N GLY A 57 -58.36 5.41 -19.41
CA GLY A 57 -59.79 5.53 -19.24
C GLY A 57 -60.50 4.21 -18.92
N LYS A 58 -59.78 3.14 -18.56
CA LYS A 58 -60.32 1.79 -18.32
C LYS A 58 -59.81 1.16 -17.02
N HIS A 59 -58.50 1.24 -16.76
CA HIS A 59 -57.87 0.60 -15.61
C HIS A 59 -57.72 1.58 -14.46
N SER A 60 -57.80 1.05 -13.24
CA SER A 60 -57.52 1.81 -12.03
C SER A 60 -56.01 2.16 -11.93
N ILE A 61 -55.66 3.14 -11.11
CA ILE A 61 -54.25 3.53 -10.85
C ILE A 61 -53.44 2.33 -10.43
N ARG A 62 -53.97 1.46 -9.57
CA ARG A 62 -53.31 0.23 -9.10
C ARG A 62 -53.02 -0.72 -10.27
N GLU A 63 -54.01 -0.98 -11.12
CA GLU A 63 -53.82 -1.84 -12.29
C GLU A 63 -52.86 -1.24 -13.30
N LEU A 64 -52.84 0.09 -13.46
CA LEU A 64 -51.88 0.78 -14.32
C LEU A 64 -50.42 0.67 -13.77
N VAL A 65 -50.24 0.68 -12.45
CA VAL A 65 -48.92 0.40 -11.84
C VAL A 65 -48.47 -1.01 -12.16
N ASP A 66 -49.34 -2.01 -12.05
CA ASP A 66 -49.02 -3.38 -12.39
C ASP A 66 -48.69 -3.54 -13.89
N ILE A 67 -49.41 -2.85 -14.77
CA ILE A 67 -49.15 -2.82 -16.22
C ILE A 67 -47.76 -2.20 -16.49
N VAL A 68 -47.45 -1.05 -15.90
CA VAL A 68 -46.14 -0.38 -16.05
C VAL A 68 -45.01 -1.25 -15.53
N ASN A 69 -45.24 -2.00 -14.44
CA ASN A 69 -44.24 -2.91 -13.88
C ASN A 69 -44.01 -4.20 -14.69
N GLN A 70 -44.84 -4.48 -15.71
CA GLN A 70 -44.58 -5.57 -16.66
C GLN A 70 -43.47 -5.23 -17.68
N ASP A 71 -43.07 -3.98 -17.80
CA ASP A 71 -41.91 -3.60 -18.63
C ASP A 71 -40.67 -4.41 -18.20
N PRO A 72 -40.08 -5.22 -19.11
CA PRO A 72 -38.93 -6.07 -18.80
C PRO A 72 -37.68 -5.29 -18.33
N ARG A 73 -37.63 -3.99 -18.58
CA ARG A 73 -36.57 -3.09 -18.10
C ARG A 73 -36.72 -2.72 -16.63
N ARG A 74 -37.88 -3.00 -15.98
CA ARG A 74 -38.14 -2.68 -14.57
C ARG A 74 -37.78 -3.85 -13.65
N GLY A 75 -37.09 -3.56 -12.56
CA GLY A 75 -36.67 -4.52 -11.53
C GLY A 75 -36.72 -3.94 -10.11
N VAL A 76 -36.44 -4.76 -9.13
CA VAL A 76 -36.36 -4.32 -7.73
C VAL A 76 -35.00 -3.63 -7.52
N GLY A 77 -35.01 -2.46 -6.89
CA GLY A 77 -33.75 -1.71 -6.60
C GLY A 77 -32.96 -1.39 -7.87
N HIS A 78 -31.73 -1.92 -7.94
CA HIS A 78 -30.79 -1.68 -9.03
C HIS A 78 -30.56 -2.88 -9.97
N GLU A 79 -31.38 -3.92 -9.88
CA GLU A 79 -31.26 -5.13 -10.71
C GLU A 79 -31.41 -4.89 -12.21
N LYS A 80 -32.20 -3.88 -12.56
CA LYS A 80 -32.47 -3.51 -13.96
C LYS A 80 -32.35 -2.02 -14.19
N VAL A 81 -32.48 -1.62 -15.44
CA VAL A 81 -32.30 -0.23 -15.90
C VAL A 81 -33.32 0.72 -15.27
N LEU A 82 -34.58 0.26 -15.11
CA LEU A 82 -35.66 1.00 -14.47
C LEU A 82 -36.05 0.30 -13.16
N THR A 83 -36.40 1.09 -12.16
CA THR A 83 -36.93 0.57 -10.89
C THR A 83 -38.46 0.42 -10.99
N ARG A 84 -39.01 -0.58 -10.33
CA ARG A 84 -40.44 -0.78 -10.23
C ARG A 84 -41.12 0.40 -9.53
N LEU A 85 -42.34 0.72 -9.96
CA LEU A 85 -43.24 1.60 -9.22
C LEU A 85 -43.75 0.83 -8.01
N GLU A 86 -43.64 1.43 -6.82
CA GLU A 86 -44.20 0.86 -5.60
C GLU A 86 -45.38 1.69 -5.12
N PHE A 87 -46.42 0.99 -4.66
CA PHE A 87 -47.60 1.58 -4.08
C PHE A 87 -47.43 1.64 -2.54
N ASP A 88 -46.68 2.62 -2.06
CA ASP A 88 -46.37 2.82 -0.67
C ASP A 88 -47.12 4.01 -0.05
N HIS A 89 -46.93 4.26 1.23
CA HIS A 89 -47.54 5.39 1.93
C HIS A 89 -47.25 6.76 1.30
N GLN A 90 -46.14 6.93 0.57
CA GLN A 90 -45.87 8.18 -0.15
C GLN A 90 -46.81 8.34 -1.35
N ALA A 91 -46.98 7.26 -2.12
CA ALA A 91 -47.92 7.23 -3.26
C ALA A 91 -49.35 7.49 -2.79
N GLU A 92 -49.81 6.80 -1.74
CA GLU A 92 -51.16 6.97 -1.19
C GLU A 92 -51.41 8.40 -0.71
N ARG A 93 -50.45 9.01 0.02
CA ARG A 93 -50.57 10.40 0.45
C ARG A 93 -50.61 11.40 -0.71
N LEU A 94 -49.83 11.16 -1.76
CA LEU A 94 -49.80 12.05 -2.91
C LEU A 94 -51.14 11.95 -3.68
N LEU A 95 -51.62 10.75 -3.89
CA LEU A 95 -52.93 10.52 -4.52
C LEU A 95 -54.06 11.17 -3.74
N ALA A 96 -54.14 10.96 -2.43
CA ALA A 96 -55.15 11.57 -1.57
C ALA A 96 -55.13 13.11 -1.65
N LYS A 97 -53.92 13.71 -1.71
CA LYS A 97 -53.76 15.17 -1.88
C LYS A 97 -54.23 15.68 -3.23
N LEU A 98 -54.20 14.83 -4.28
CA LEU A 98 -54.69 15.13 -5.62
C LEU A 98 -56.16 14.79 -5.80
N GLY A 99 -56.79 14.20 -4.78
CA GLY A 99 -58.22 13.79 -4.82
C GLY A 99 -58.45 12.43 -5.47
N TYR A 100 -57.41 11.60 -5.57
CA TYR A 100 -57.45 10.23 -6.08
C TYR A 100 -57.34 9.22 -4.95
N ASP A 101 -57.84 8.03 -5.22
CA ASP A 101 -57.55 6.81 -4.49
C ASP A 101 -56.95 5.76 -5.44
N PRO A 102 -56.39 4.65 -4.92
CA PRO A 102 -55.78 3.61 -5.75
C PRO A 102 -56.69 2.97 -6.79
N ASP A 103 -57.96 2.96 -6.53
CA ASP A 103 -58.98 2.31 -7.37
C ASP A 103 -59.66 3.31 -8.36
N THR A 104 -59.25 4.57 -8.31
CA THR A 104 -59.70 5.61 -9.26
C THR A 104 -59.22 5.28 -10.67
N VAL A 105 -60.09 5.41 -11.66
CA VAL A 105 -59.79 5.25 -13.09
C VAL A 105 -59.48 6.64 -13.68
N PRO A 106 -58.21 6.96 -14.01
CA PRO A 106 -57.88 8.24 -14.61
C PRO A 106 -58.42 8.35 -16.04
N ALA A 107 -58.66 9.59 -16.46
CA ALA A 107 -59.06 9.83 -17.84
C ALA A 107 -57.96 9.38 -18.82
N LYS A 108 -58.35 9.14 -20.08
CA LYS A 108 -57.37 8.78 -21.11
C LYS A 108 -56.33 9.92 -21.26
N ASP A 109 -55.08 9.53 -21.34
CA ASP A 109 -53.88 10.42 -21.46
C ASP A 109 -53.62 11.33 -20.23
N GLU A 110 -54.36 11.09 -19.13
CA GLU A 110 -54.13 11.80 -17.85
C GLU A 110 -52.93 11.23 -17.14
N VAL A 111 -51.95 12.10 -16.78
CA VAL A 111 -50.74 11.70 -16.05
C VAL A 111 -50.97 11.82 -14.54
N VAL A 112 -50.88 10.69 -13.84
CA VAL A 112 -51.00 10.62 -12.38
C VAL A 112 -49.66 10.30 -11.75
N TYR A 113 -49.10 11.26 -11.04
CA TYR A 113 -47.83 11.10 -10.36
C TYR A 113 -47.98 10.32 -9.04
N LEU A 114 -47.08 9.36 -8.81
CA LEU A 114 -47.00 8.55 -7.60
C LEU A 114 -45.85 9.01 -6.68
N ARG A 115 -44.99 9.89 -7.17
CA ARG A 115 -43.89 10.48 -6.46
C ARG A 115 -43.83 11.98 -6.68
N SER A 116 -43.38 12.69 -5.65
CA SER A 116 -43.09 14.13 -5.74
C SER A 116 -41.69 14.46 -6.23
N THR A 117 -40.76 13.48 -6.16
CA THR A 117 -39.37 13.58 -6.58
C THR A 117 -39.10 12.70 -7.80
N ALA A 118 -38.20 13.16 -8.66
CA ALA A 118 -37.94 12.51 -9.94
C ALA A 118 -36.77 11.47 -9.85
N ASN A 119 -36.63 10.79 -8.71
CA ASN A 119 -35.58 9.80 -8.52
C ASN A 119 -35.85 8.51 -9.28
N LEU A 120 -34.87 8.04 -10.07
CA LEU A 120 -34.95 6.76 -10.78
C LEU A 120 -35.09 5.57 -9.84
N SER A 121 -34.45 5.66 -8.65
CA SER A 121 -34.50 4.62 -7.60
C SER A 121 -35.91 4.39 -7.03
N THR A 122 -36.83 5.32 -7.21
CA THR A 122 -38.23 5.24 -6.76
C THR A 122 -39.23 5.09 -7.91
N GLY A 123 -38.78 4.58 -9.06
CA GLY A 123 -39.62 4.31 -10.22
C GLY A 123 -39.72 5.46 -11.23
N GLY A 124 -38.99 6.55 -11.04
CA GLY A 124 -38.89 7.65 -12.02
C GLY A 124 -38.26 7.21 -13.33
N THR A 125 -38.46 8.02 -14.37
CA THR A 125 -37.94 7.82 -15.72
C THR A 125 -37.05 8.98 -16.12
N ALA A 126 -36.30 8.82 -17.22
CA ALA A 126 -35.43 9.86 -17.75
C ALA A 126 -35.64 10.01 -19.27
N ILE A 127 -35.63 11.24 -19.72
CA ILE A 127 -35.73 11.61 -21.14
C ILE A 127 -34.44 12.28 -21.53
N ASP A 128 -33.77 11.80 -22.58
CA ASP A 128 -32.57 12.46 -23.10
C ASP A 128 -32.89 13.83 -23.71
N VAL A 129 -32.22 14.86 -23.24
CA VAL A 129 -32.38 16.24 -23.73
C VAL A 129 -31.02 16.86 -24.13
N THR A 130 -30.03 16.02 -24.34
CA THR A 130 -28.63 16.45 -24.60
C THR A 130 -28.52 17.35 -25.84
N ASP A 131 -29.26 17.04 -26.88
CA ASP A 131 -29.14 17.76 -28.18
C ASP A 131 -29.96 19.06 -28.20
N VAL A 132 -30.91 19.21 -27.27
CA VAL A 132 -31.83 20.36 -27.24
C VAL A 132 -31.49 21.37 -26.13
N ILE A 133 -30.52 21.06 -25.27
CA ILE A 133 -30.13 21.96 -24.18
C ILE A 133 -29.56 23.28 -24.71
N HIS A 134 -30.08 24.41 -24.16
CA HIS A 134 -29.58 25.73 -24.53
C HIS A 134 -28.07 25.91 -24.16
N PRO A 135 -27.28 26.59 -25.00
CA PRO A 135 -25.85 26.84 -24.74
C PRO A 135 -25.56 27.49 -23.37
N ASP A 136 -26.37 28.45 -22.93
CA ASP A 136 -26.22 29.08 -21.60
C ASP A 136 -26.38 28.09 -20.46
N ASN A 137 -27.31 27.14 -20.57
CA ASN A 137 -27.55 26.10 -19.55
C ASN A 137 -26.39 25.10 -19.52
N ARG A 138 -25.81 24.79 -20.69
CA ARG A 138 -24.59 23.99 -20.82
C ARG A 138 -23.40 24.67 -20.14
N GLU A 139 -23.15 25.95 -20.46
CA GLU A 139 -22.05 26.70 -19.88
C GLU A 139 -22.20 26.87 -18.35
N MET A 140 -23.41 27.13 -17.90
CA MET A 140 -23.73 27.23 -16.46
C MET A 140 -23.36 25.95 -15.71
N ALA A 141 -23.74 24.77 -16.24
CA ALA A 141 -23.43 23.49 -15.64
C ALA A 141 -21.92 23.23 -15.59
N ILE A 142 -21.19 23.50 -16.69
CA ILE A 142 -19.73 23.39 -16.74
C ILE A 142 -19.07 24.28 -15.69
N ARG A 143 -19.50 25.52 -15.57
CA ARG A 143 -18.98 26.47 -14.57
C ARG A 143 -19.26 26.04 -13.16
N ALA A 144 -20.45 25.48 -12.88
CA ALA A 144 -20.81 25.00 -11.56
C ALA A 144 -19.90 23.85 -11.10
N VAL A 145 -19.64 22.87 -11.95
CA VAL A 145 -18.75 21.74 -11.66
C VAL A 145 -17.30 22.22 -11.46
N LYS A 146 -16.83 23.13 -12.34
CA LYS A 146 -15.49 23.70 -12.24
C LYS A 146 -15.29 24.56 -11.00
N ALA A 147 -16.34 25.27 -10.52
CA ALA A 147 -16.26 26.14 -9.35
C ALA A 147 -15.96 25.39 -8.03
N ILE A 148 -16.26 24.11 -7.99
CA ILE A 148 -15.98 23.20 -6.86
C ILE A 148 -14.88 22.19 -7.17
N ASP A 149 -14.12 22.42 -8.24
CA ASP A 149 -12.94 21.65 -8.65
C ASP A 149 -13.19 20.14 -8.84
N LEU A 150 -14.31 19.81 -9.50
CA LEU A 150 -14.63 18.42 -9.83
C LEU A 150 -14.31 18.09 -11.29
N ASP A 151 -13.68 16.94 -11.52
CA ASP A 151 -13.47 16.39 -12.86
C ASP A 151 -14.75 15.81 -13.45
N ILE A 152 -15.59 15.23 -12.60
CA ILE A 152 -16.89 14.65 -12.94
C ILE A 152 -17.91 15.23 -11.99
N GLY A 153 -18.97 15.82 -12.53
CA GLY A 153 -20.06 16.37 -11.73
C GLY A 153 -21.42 16.23 -12.38
N GLY A 154 -22.42 15.92 -11.56
CA GLY A 154 -23.82 15.90 -11.97
C GLY A 154 -24.57 17.08 -11.39
N VAL A 155 -24.96 18.04 -12.22
CA VAL A 155 -25.70 19.23 -11.79
C VAL A 155 -27.21 18.94 -11.83
N ASP A 156 -27.88 19.11 -10.71
CA ASP A 156 -29.35 19.07 -10.62
C ASP A 156 -29.89 20.47 -10.85
N PHE A 157 -30.58 20.61 -11.97
CA PHE A 157 -31.04 21.89 -12.48
C PHE A 157 -32.57 21.91 -12.72
N LEU A 158 -33.23 22.84 -12.08
CA LEU A 158 -34.66 23.08 -12.28
C LEU A 158 -34.89 24.19 -13.31
N THR A 159 -35.64 23.93 -14.34
CA THR A 159 -36.08 24.92 -15.32
C THR A 159 -37.43 24.50 -15.96
N ARG A 160 -38.20 25.49 -16.44
CA ARG A 160 -39.44 25.22 -17.16
C ARG A 160 -39.21 24.64 -18.55
N ASP A 161 -38.12 25.09 -19.21
CA ASP A 161 -37.73 24.61 -20.52
C ASP A 161 -36.17 24.59 -20.61
N ILE A 162 -35.61 23.42 -20.84
CA ILE A 162 -34.16 23.26 -20.97
C ILE A 162 -33.58 23.82 -22.26
N SER A 163 -34.45 23.98 -23.29
CA SER A 163 -34.07 24.55 -24.60
C SER A 163 -34.07 26.07 -24.63
N GLU A 164 -34.53 26.72 -23.56
CA GLU A 164 -34.43 28.15 -23.35
C GLU A 164 -33.31 28.52 -22.38
N SER A 165 -32.73 29.72 -22.55
CA SER A 165 -31.75 30.22 -21.60
C SER A 165 -32.31 30.33 -20.18
N TYR A 166 -31.58 29.88 -19.16
CA TYR A 166 -31.97 30.06 -17.77
C TYR A 166 -32.16 31.55 -17.39
N ARG A 167 -31.55 32.42 -18.15
CA ARG A 167 -31.67 33.89 -17.94
C ARG A 167 -33.03 34.43 -18.34
N ASP A 168 -33.69 33.76 -19.30
CA ASP A 168 -34.98 34.17 -19.84
C ASP A 168 -36.13 33.32 -19.24
N ALA A 169 -36.00 31.99 -19.27
CA ALA A 169 -37.01 31.07 -18.72
C ALA A 169 -36.99 30.97 -17.19
N GLY A 170 -35.91 31.47 -16.57
CA GLY A 170 -35.62 31.22 -15.16
C GLY A 170 -35.14 29.79 -14.93
N GLY A 171 -34.63 29.55 -13.76
CA GLY A 171 -34.10 28.26 -13.36
C GLY A 171 -33.09 28.38 -12.23
N GLY A 172 -32.69 27.28 -11.63
CA GLY A 172 -31.68 27.25 -10.60
C GLY A 172 -31.05 25.89 -10.40
N ILE A 173 -29.77 25.92 -10.02
CA ILE A 173 -29.06 24.74 -9.57
C ILE A 173 -29.51 24.40 -8.16
N CYS A 174 -29.91 23.16 -7.93
CA CYS A 174 -30.26 22.65 -6.61
C CYS A 174 -29.04 22.09 -5.90
N GLU A 175 -28.25 21.29 -6.62
CA GLU A 175 -27.04 20.68 -6.08
C GLU A 175 -26.06 20.27 -7.19
N VAL A 176 -24.80 20.02 -6.81
CA VAL A 176 -23.79 19.43 -7.67
C VAL A 176 -23.28 18.16 -7.00
N ASN A 177 -23.46 17.03 -7.68
CA ASN A 177 -23.11 15.70 -7.19
C ASN A 177 -21.72 15.30 -7.68
N ALA A 178 -20.80 14.94 -6.75
CA ALA A 178 -19.44 14.46 -7.07
C ALA A 178 -19.40 13.02 -7.60
N GLY A 179 -20.44 12.22 -7.32
CA GLY A 179 -20.58 10.83 -7.79
C GLY A 179 -21.87 10.61 -8.56
N PRO A 180 -22.08 11.25 -9.73
CA PRO A 180 -23.35 11.17 -10.44
C PRO A 180 -23.60 9.80 -11.04
N GLY A 181 -24.84 9.29 -10.87
CA GLY A 181 -25.25 8.04 -11.51
C GLY A 181 -25.41 8.19 -13.03
N PHE A 182 -24.87 7.25 -13.80
CA PHE A 182 -24.87 7.28 -15.27
C PHE A 182 -26.08 6.62 -15.90
N ARG A 183 -26.82 5.81 -15.15
CA ARG A 183 -27.93 4.97 -15.65
C ARG A 183 -28.94 5.72 -16.50
N MET A 184 -29.33 6.93 -16.09
CA MET A 184 -30.30 7.75 -16.80
C MET A 184 -29.85 8.25 -18.17
N HIS A 185 -28.54 8.34 -18.37
CA HIS A 185 -27.93 8.78 -19.63
C HIS A 185 -27.61 7.60 -20.55
N VAL A 186 -27.16 6.47 -19.97
CA VAL A 186 -26.82 5.25 -20.73
C VAL A 186 -28.07 4.55 -21.24
N ALA A 187 -29.18 4.60 -20.48
CA ALA A 187 -30.42 3.95 -20.83
C ALA A 187 -31.61 4.82 -20.45
N PRO A 188 -31.83 5.94 -21.15
CA PRO A 188 -33.01 6.77 -20.97
C PRO A 188 -34.26 5.98 -21.33
N SER A 189 -35.41 6.36 -20.73
CA SER A 189 -36.71 5.80 -21.13
C SER A 189 -37.15 6.28 -22.51
N GLU A 190 -36.77 7.51 -22.88
CA GLU A 190 -37.02 8.15 -24.16
C GLU A 190 -35.77 8.91 -24.64
N GLY A 191 -35.57 8.96 -25.96
CA GLY A 191 -34.42 9.63 -26.59
C GLY A 191 -33.24 8.71 -26.83
N THR A 192 -32.04 9.28 -26.98
CA THR A 192 -30.84 8.57 -27.41
C THR A 192 -29.98 8.16 -26.22
N PRO A 193 -29.61 6.87 -26.09
CA PRO A 193 -28.59 6.44 -25.14
C PRO A 193 -27.25 7.15 -25.40
N ARG A 194 -26.60 7.66 -24.34
CA ARG A 194 -25.34 8.39 -24.44
C ARG A 194 -24.19 7.54 -23.88
N ASP A 195 -23.09 7.49 -24.61
CA ASP A 195 -21.83 6.99 -24.05
C ASP A 195 -21.26 8.06 -23.12
N VAL A 196 -21.42 7.85 -21.82
CA VAL A 196 -20.87 8.73 -20.78
C VAL A 196 -19.63 8.11 -20.12
N ALA A 197 -19.42 6.81 -20.35
CA ALA A 197 -18.26 6.10 -19.81
C ALA A 197 -17.00 6.38 -20.64
N GLY A 198 -17.10 6.44 -21.96
CA GLY A 198 -15.99 6.79 -22.85
C GLY A 198 -15.27 8.06 -22.43
N PRO A 199 -15.95 9.23 -22.33
CA PRO A 199 -15.32 10.47 -21.86
C PRO A 199 -14.64 10.39 -20.50
N VAL A 200 -15.15 9.58 -19.57
CA VAL A 200 -14.51 9.34 -18.27
C VAL A 200 -13.22 8.55 -18.44
N ILE A 201 -13.27 7.48 -19.23
CA ILE A 201 -12.07 6.67 -19.51
C ILE A 201 -11.01 7.49 -20.25
N ASP A 202 -11.42 8.27 -21.27
CA ASP A 202 -10.51 9.15 -22.02
C ASP A 202 -9.89 10.24 -21.13
N MET A 203 -10.60 10.72 -20.13
CA MET A 203 -10.09 11.66 -19.15
C MET A 203 -9.05 11.00 -18.24
N LEU A 204 -9.35 9.80 -17.72
CA LEU A 204 -8.48 9.06 -16.81
C LEU A 204 -7.26 8.46 -17.51
N PHE A 205 -7.44 8.04 -18.75
CA PHE A 205 -6.43 7.41 -19.59
C PHE A 205 -6.44 8.07 -20.97
N PRO A 206 -5.86 9.29 -21.10
CA PRO A 206 -5.72 9.93 -22.41
C PRO A 206 -4.99 9.01 -23.41
N PRO A 207 -5.20 9.18 -24.72
CA PRO A 207 -4.48 8.42 -25.72
C PRO A 207 -2.97 8.41 -25.42
N ASP A 208 -2.35 7.23 -25.47
CA ASP A 208 -0.93 6.99 -25.16
C ASP A 208 -0.52 7.19 -23.69
N ALA A 209 -1.44 7.48 -22.79
CA ALA A 209 -1.13 7.49 -21.35
C ALA A 209 -0.85 6.06 -20.84
N PRO A 210 0.20 5.85 -20.04
CA PRO A 210 0.48 4.55 -19.47
C PRO A 210 -0.65 4.14 -18.51
N SER A 211 -1.30 3.03 -18.81
CA SER A 211 -2.35 2.45 -17.93
C SER A 211 -1.80 1.63 -16.77
N ARG A 212 -0.49 1.37 -16.76
CA ARG A 212 0.22 0.61 -15.73
C ARG A 212 1.56 1.26 -15.42
N ILE A 213 1.96 1.21 -14.15
CA ILE A 213 3.30 1.57 -13.72
C ILE A 213 4.17 0.33 -13.62
N PRO A 214 5.50 0.41 -13.84
CA PRO A 214 6.39 -0.72 -13.64
C PRO A 214 6.44 -1.13 -12.16
N ILE A 215 6.37 -2.44 -11.92
CA ILE A 215 6.40 -3.06 -10.59
C ILE A 215 7.64 -3.94 -10.48
N ALA A 216 8.44 -3.72 -9.44
CA ALA A 216 9.50 -4.62 -9.00
C ALA A 216 9.07 -5.36 -7.73
N SER A 217 9.12 -6.69 -7.70
CA SER A 217 8.83 -7.52 -6.53
C SER A 217 10.10 -8.16 -5.99
N ILE A 218 10.37 -8.00 -4.70
CA ILE A 218 11.62 -8.44 -4.08
C ILE A 218 11.31 -9.38 -2.91
N THR A 219 11.76 -10.61 -3.02
CA THR A 219 11.63 -11.62 -1.98
C THR A 219 12.96 -12.25 -1.60
N GLY A 220 12.97 -13.08 -0.59
CA GLY A 220 14.16 -13.74 -0.04
C GLY A 220 14.04 -13.89 1.47
N THR A 221 14.95 -14.60 2.10
CA THR A 221 15.04 -14.64 3.57
C THR A 221 15.65 -13.35 4.07
N ASN A 222 16.84 -12.98 3.61
CA ASN A 222 17.57 -11.80 4.03
C ASN A 222 17.78 -10.81 2.87
N GLY A 223 18.05 -9.54 3.19
CA GLY A 223 18.41 -8.50 2.22
C GLY A 223 17.23 -7.78 1.56
N LYS A 224 16.00 -8.23 1.71
CA LYS A 224 14.81 -7.66 1.04
C LYS A 224 14.68 -6.14 1.23
N THR A 225 14.63 -5.69 2.46
CA THR A 225 14.44 -4.27 2.80
C THR A 225 15.57 -3.40 2.23
N THR A 226 16.83 -3.84 2.40
CA THR A 226 18.00 -3.11 1.88
C THR A 226 17.97 -3.03 0.35
N THR A 227 17.74 -4.15 -0.33
CA THR A 227 17.63 -4.19 -1.80
C THR A 227 16.47 -3.34 -2.32
N SER A 228 15.31 -3.41 -1.66
CA SER A 228 14.14 -2.60 -2.02
C SER A 228 14.40 -1.10 -1.86
N ARG A 229 15.06 -0.70 -0.78
CA ARG A 229 15.45 0.70 -0.54
C ARG A 229 16.52 1.18 -1.52
N MET A 230 17.53 0.36 -1.83
CA MET A 230 18.53 0.66 -2.86
C MET A 230 17.87 0.86 -4.23
N LEU A 231 16.98 -0.06 -4.63
CA LEU A 231 16.25 0.06 -5.89
C LEU A 231 15.37 1.32 -5.91
N ALA A 232 14.61 1.57 -4.85
CA ALA A 232 13.77 2.76 -4.75
C ALA A 232 14.61 4.05 -4.87
N HIS A 233 15.80 4.07 -4.27
CA HIS A 233 16.73 5.20 -4.39
C HIS A 233 17.25 5.37 -5.83
N ILE A 234 17.64 4.28 -6.50
CA ILE A 234 18.07 4.32 -7.91
C ILE A 234 16.94 4.87 -8.80
N LEU A 235 15.72 4.38 -8.63
CA LEU A 235 14.55 4.84 -9.39
C LEU A 235 14.26 6.32 -9.14
N LYS A 236 14.37 6.77 -7.89
CA LYS A 236 14.24 8.20 -7.54
C LYS A 236 15.31 9.05 -8.19
N MET A 237 16.57 8.60 -8.22
CA MET A 237 17.66 9.30 -8.90
C MET A 237 17.45 9.39 -10.40
N SER A 238 16.72 8.46 -11.01
CA SER A 238 16.30 8.52 -12.42
C SER A 238 15.08 9.44 -12.69
N GLY A 239 14.61 10.18 -11.67
CA GLY A 239 13.53 11.16 -11.78
C GLY A 239 12.12 10.59 -11.63
N ARG A 240 11.96 9.35 -11.15
CA ARG A 240 10.65 8.71 -10.91
C ARG A 240 10.12 9.00 -9.51
N THR A 241 8.83 9.20 -9.40
CA THR A 241 8.11 9.17 -8.12
C THR A 241 7.88 7.72 -7.70
N VAL A 242 8.58 7.27 -6.66
CA VAL A 242 8.62 5.86 -6.28
C VAL A 242 7.70 5.57 -5.11
N GLY A 243 6.84 4.55 -5.28
CA GLY A 243 6.13 3.90 -4.17
C GLY A 243 6.91 2.69 -3.68
N LEU A 244 7.17 2.60 -2.39
CA LEU A 244 7.89 1.50 -1.75
C LEU A 244 7.08 0.91 -0.60
N THR A 245 6.86 -0.42 -0.62
CA THR A 245 6.41 -1.17 0.56
C THR A 245 7.58 -1.89 1.21
N SER A 246 7.66 -1.85 2.54
CA SER A 246 8.70 -2.53 3.30
C SER A 246 8.20 -2.99 4.68
N THR A 247 9.04 -3.72 5.42
CA THR A 247 8.75 -4.17 6.79
C THR A 247 8.58 -3.03 7.80
N ASP A 248 8.98 -1.84 7.48
CA ASP A 248 8.88 -0.65 8.34
C ASP A 248 7.89 0.40 7.83
N GLY A 249 7.31 0.22 6.64
CA GLY A 249 6.25 1.12 6.19
C GLY A 249 5.98 1.15 4.70
N VAL A 250 5.02 2.01 4.34
CA VAL A 250 4.74 2.49 2.97
C VAL A 250 5.40 3.85 2.80
N TYR A 251 6.19 3.99 1.75
CA TYR A 251 6.87 5.24 1.41
C TYR A 251 6.45 5.72 0.02
N ILE A 252 6.13 7.00 -0.10
CA ILE A 252 5.91 7.68 -1.37
C ILE A 252 7.01 8.73 -1.54
N ASP A 253 7.76 8.63 -2.63
CA ASP A 253 8.92 9.49 -2.92
C ASP A 253 9.94 9.61 -1.77
N GLY A 254 10.16 8.51 -1.04
CA GLY A 254 11.06 8.43 0.11
C GLY A 254 10.50 8.98 1.42
N LYS A 255 9.24 9.46 1.44
CA LYS A 255 8.57 9.92 2.65
C LYS A 255 7.69 8.80 3.22
N LEU A 256 7.80 8.55 4.52
CA LEU A 256 6.96 7.58 5.22
C LEU A 256 5.52 8.07 5.25
N SER A 257 4.61 7.30 4.64
CA SER A 257 3.17 7.58 4.58
C SER A 257 2.40 6.76 5.60
N VAL A 258 2.77 5.49 5.79
CA VAL A 258 2.17 4.58 6.78
C VAL A 258 3.27 3.77 7.43
N ALA A 259 3.35 3.78 8.77
CA ALA A 259 4.33 3.00 9.53
C ALA A 259 3.80 1.58 9.82
N GLY A 260 4.71 0.60 9.92
CA GLY A 260 4.41 -0.79 10.29
C GLY A 260 4.85 -1.81 9.24
N ASP A 261 4.63 -3.10 9.49
CA ASP A 261 4.93 -4.16 8.52
C ASP A 261 3.95 -4.11 7.33
N MET A 262 4.43 -3.52 6.24
CA MET A 262 3.66 -3.24 5.02
C MET A 262 4.08 -4.11 3.84
N THR A 263 4.43 -5.37 4.08
CA THR A 263 4.87 -6.34 3.05
C THR A 263 3.73 -7.19 2.46
N GLY A 264 2.49 -6.77 2.65
CA GLY A 264 1.28 -7.48 2.24
C GLY A 264 0.52 -6.82 1.08
N PRO A 265 -0.61 -7.44 0.64
CA PRO A 265 -1.38 -6.97 -0.52
C PRO A 265 -2.08 -5.61 -0.33
N VAL A 266 -2.49 -5.27 0.89
CA VAL A 266 -3.16 -4.00 1.17
C VAL A 266 -2.22 -2.82 0.91
N SER A 267 -0.99 -2.90 1.40
CA SER A 267 0.04 -1.88 1.17
C SER A 267 0.46 -1.78 -0.29
N ALA A 268 0.54 -2.92 -1.01
CA ALA A 268 0.75 -2.90 -2.45
C ALA A 268 -0.37 -2.14 -3.18
N GLN A 269 -1.64 -2.38 -2.82
CA GLN A 269 -2.77 -1.65 -3.39
C GLN A 269 -2.78 -0.16 -3.03
N MET A 270 -2.29 0.23 -1.85
CA MET A 270 -2.15 1.65 -1.48
C MET A 270 -1.23 2.36 -2.48
N ILE A 271 -0.06 1.78 -2.77
CA ILE A 271 0.89 2.34 -3.74
C ILE A 271 0.31 2.35 -5.16
N LEU A 272 -0.29 1.25 -5.60
CA LEU A 272 -0.80 1.10 -6.97
C LEU A 272 -2.03 1.96 -7.27
N ARG A 273 -2.69 2.50 -6.25
CA ARG A 273 -3.80 3.44 -6.37
C ARG A 273 -3.39 4.91 -6.24
N ASP A 274 -2.14 5.17 -5.85
CA ASP A 274 -1.65 6.53 -5.71
C ASP A 274 -1.31 7.11 -7.10
N PRO A 275 -2.02 8.16 -7.57
CA PRO A 275 -1.83 8.70 -8.91
C PRO A 275 -0.50 9.42 -9.10
N SER A 276 0.23 9.72 -8.03
CA SER A 276 1.54 10.35 -8.11
C SER A 276 2.69 9.36 -8.34
N VAL A 277 2.45 8.06 -8.17
CA VAL A 277 3.49 7.02 -8.26
C VAL A 277 3.74 6.59 -9.70
N ASP A 278 4.99 6.69 -10.15
CA ASP A 278 5.44 6.31 -11.50
C ASP A 278 6.07 4.91 -11.55
N ALA A 279 6.56 4.40 -10.42
CA ALA A 279 7.16 3.08 -10.30
C ALA A 279 6.96 2.53 -8.89
N ALA A 280 6.69 1.22 -8.78
CA ALA A 280 6.43 0.55 -7.53
C ALA A 280 7.53 -0.48 -7.19
N VAL A 281 8.03 -0.42 -5.95
CA VAL A 281 8.95 -1.39 -5.38
C VAL A 281 8.26 -2.11 -4.23
N MET A 282 8.02 -3.41 -4.40
CA MET A 282 7.27 -4.24 -3.46
C MET A 282 8.19 -5.20 -2.72
N GLU A 283 8.52 -4.89 -1.45
CA GLU A 283 9.10 -5.91 -0.58
C GLU A 283 8.03 -6.96 -0.29
N THR A 284 8.30 -8.22 -0.65
CA THR A 284 7.33 -9.31 -0.56
C THR A 284 7.79 -10.35 0.44
N ALA A 285 7.16 -10.36 1.61
CA ALA A 285 7.48 -11.28 2.69
C ALA A 285 6.57 -12.53 2.66
N ARG A 286 7.11 -13.64 3.15
CA ARG A 286 6.39 -14.91 3.29
C ARG A 286 5.05 -14.77 4.00
N GLY A 287 5.02 -14.01 5.11
CA GLY A 287 3.81 -13.86 5.93
C GLY A 287 2.65 -13.23 5.17
N GLY A 288 2.91 -12.23 4.34
CA GLY A 288 1.91 -11.61 3.46
C GLY A 288 1.38 -12.60 2.41
N LEU A 289 2.30 -13.29 1.73
CA LEU A 289 1.96 -14.29 0.70
C LEU A 289 1.04 -15.39 1.24
N LEU A 290 1.37 -15.97 2.40
CA LEU A 290 0.59 -17.06 2.99
C LEU A 290 -0.79 -16.63 3.50
N ARG A 291 -0.94 -15.39 3.95
CA ARG A 291 -2.21 -14.91 4.49
C ARG A 291 -3.18 -14.43 3.43
N SER A 292 -2.67 -13.70 2.43
CA SER A 292 -3.53 -12.88 1.58
C SER A 292 -3.01 -12.79 0.12
N GLY A 293 -1.95 -13.51 -0.21
CA GLY A 293 -1.36 -13.48 -1.55
C GLY A 293 -0.69 -12.15 -1.90
N LEU A 294 -0.74 -11.80 -3.18
CA LEU A 294 -0.19 -10.57 -3.75
C LEU A 294 -1.31 -9.56 -3.99
N GLY A 295 -0.99 -8.27 -3.87
CA GLY A 295 -1.93 -7.18 -4.18
C GLY A 295 -1.99 -6.79 -5.66
N TYR A 296 -1.35 -7.57 -6.53
CA TYR A 296 -1.24 -7.36 -7.98
C TYR A 296 -1.18 -8.71 -8.71
N GLN A 297 -1.53 -8.72 -9.99
CA GLN A 297 -1.59 -9.95 -10.80
C GLN A 297 -0.27 -10.27 -11.50
N GLU A 298 0.50 -9.23 -11.83
CA GLU A 298 1.76 -9.31 -12.58
C GLU A 298 2.73 -8.25 -12.07
N CYS A 299 4.03 -8.53 -12.20
CA CYS A 299 5.08 -7.54 -11.98
C CYS A 299 6.05 -7.57 -13.19
N ASN A 300 6.68 -6.44 -13.47
CA ASN A 300 7.65 -6.36 -14.56
C ASN A 300 8.90 -7.14 -14.22
N VAL A 301 9.45 -6.90 -13.05
CA VAL A 301 10.67 -7.59 -12.63
C VAL A 301 10.49 -8.18 -11.22
N SER A 302 11.08 -9.33 -11.00
CA SER A 302 11.09 -9.94 -9.68
C SER A 302 12.45 -10.49 -9.32
N ALA A 303 12.82 -10.43 -8.04
CA ALA A 303 14.07 -10.99 -7.53
C ALA A 303 13.86 -11.90 -6.31
N CYS A 304 14.51 -13.09 -6.32
CA CYS A 304 14.68 -13.90 -5.13
C CYS A 304 16.13 -13.86 -4.68
N LEU A 305 16.36 -13.27 -3.50
CA LEU A 305 17.71 -12.98 -3.02
C LEU A 305 18.41 -14.20 -2.43
N ASN A 306 17.71 -14.98 -1.63
CA ASN A 306 18.22 -16.19 -0.97
C ASN A 306 17.10 -16.94 -0.25
N ILE A 307 17.35 -18.21 0.05
CA ILE A 307 16.51 -19.08 0.87
C ILE A 307 17.35 -19.64 2.03
N ALA A 308 17.05 -19.23 3.23
CA ALA A 308 17.74 -19.70 4.44
C ALA A 308 16.72 -19.99 5.55
N SER A 309 17.15 -20.72 6.59
CA SER A 309 16.31 -21.06 7.73
C SER A 309 15.83 -19.79 8.43
N ASP A 310 14.54 -19.52 8.30
CA ASP A 310 13.83 -18.46 9.02
C ASP A 310 12.33 -18.75 9.00
N HIS A 311 11.67 -18.64 10.15
CA HIS A 311 10.24 -18.94 10.31
C HIS A 311 9.85 -20.40 9.97
N LEU A 312 10.74 -21.36 9.96
CA LEU A 312 10.39 -22.78 9.81
C LEU A 312 9.61 -23.26 11.04
N GLY A 313 8.71 -24.25 10.85
CA GLY A 313 7.79 -24.73 11.88
C GLY A 313 6.55 -23.86 12.08
N LEU A 314 6.40 -22.76 11.33
CA LEU A 314 5.27 -21.84 11.45
C LEU A 314 4.35 -21.93 10.23
N ARG A 315 3.04 -22.03 10.46
CA ARG A 315 1.99 -22.02 9.41
C ARG A 315 2.17 -23.12 8.36
N GLY A 316 2.62 -24.32 8.77
CA GLY A 316 2.78 -25.48 7.90
C GLY A 316 3.97 -25.39 6.93
N ILE A 317 4.94 -24.51 7.19
CA ILE A 317 6.19 -24.43 6.42
C ILE A 317 7.31 -24.99 7.32
N ASP A 318 7.72 -26.22 7.05
CA ASP A 318 8.65 -26.96 7.93
C ASP A 318 10.02 -27.16 7.28
N THR A 319 10.12 -27.04 5.94
CA THR A 319 11.37 -27.25 5.20
C THR A 319 11.75 -26.02 4.35
N LEU A 320 13.03 -25.97 3.92
CA LEU A 320 13.53 -24.93 3.03
C LEU A 320 12.88 -24.98 1.65
N GLU A 321 12.56 -26.18 1.16
CA GLU A 321 11.89 -26.39 -0.13
C GLU A 321 10.47 -25.78 -0.09
N GLN A 322 9.70 -26.02 0.97
CA GLN A 322 8.38 -25.41 1.16
C GLN A 322 8.49 -23.89 1.27
N LEU A 323 9.52 -23.38 1.94
CA LEU A 323 9.78 -21.95 2.02
C LEU A 323 10.12 -21.37 0.64
N ALA A 324 10.89 -22.09 -0.17
CA ALA A 324 11.21 -21.72 -1.54
C ALA A 324 9.96 -21.69 -2.42
N GLU A 325 9.04 -22.65 -2.30
CA GLU A 325 7.76 -22.66 -3.02
C GLU A 325 6.93 -21.40 -2.73
N VAL A 326 6.83 -20.98 -1.47
CA VAL A 326 6.12 -19.74 -1.12
C VAL A 326 6.80 -18.50 -1.73
N LYS A 327 8.14 -18.42 -1.64
CA LYS A 327 8.90 -17.29 -2.16
C LYS A 327 9.00 -17.28 -3.69
N ARG A 328 8.72 -18.39 -4.36
CA ARG A 328 8.69 -18.52 -5.82
C ARG A 328 7.53 -17.74 -6.46
N VAL A 329 6.42 -17.56 -5.74
CA VAL A 329 5.21 -16.92 -6.27
C VAL A 329 5.48 -15.61 -7.02
N PRO A 330 6.26 -14.64 -6.50
CA PRO A 330 6.60 -13.43 -7.28
C PRO A 330 7.39 -13.72 -8.57
N MET A 331 8.18 -14.79 -8.60
CA MET A 331 8.93 -15.19 -9.81
C MET A 331 8.02 -15.69 -10.91
N GLU A 332 6.96 -16.43 -10.55
CA GLU A 332 5.99 -17.00 -11.48
C GLU A 332 5.17 -15.93 -12.22
N ILE A 333 4.99 -14.76 -11.61
CA ILE A 333 4.19 -13.67 -12.17
C ILE A 333 5.02 -12.54 -12.79
N ALA A 334 6.34 -12.65 -12.82
CA ALA A 334 7.21 -11.71 -13.49
C ALA A 334 7.01 -11.82 -15.02
N THR A 335 6.92 -10.66 -15.71
CA THR A 335 6.72 -10.60 -17.17
C THR A 335 7.99 -10.32 -17.92
N ASP A 336 8.79 -9.33 -17.47
CA ASP A 336 9.94 -8.84 -18.22
C ASP A 336 11.22 -9.58 -17.82
N ALA A 337 11.50 -9.67 -16.50
CA ALA A 337 12.68 -10.38 -16.02
C ALA A 337 12.49 -11.02 -14.64
N ALA A 338 13.02 -12.23 -14.47
CA ALA A 338 13.24 -12.91 -13.20
C ALA A 338 14.73 -12.88 -12.85
N ILE A 339 15.08 -12.33 -11.68
CA ILE A 339 16.45 -12.21 -11.20
C ILE A 339 16.68 -13.19 -10.06
N LEU A 340 17.58 -14.14 -10.24
CA LEU A 340 17.82 -15.24 -9.33
C LEU A 340 19.25 -15.26 -8.80
N ASN A 341 19.39 -15.61 -7.52
CA ASN A 341 20.69 -15.86 -6.92
C ASN A 341 21.25 -17.18 -7.43
N ALA A 342 22.33 -17.13 -8.21
CA ALA A 342 22.96 -18.34 -8.73
C ALA A 342 23.74 -19.11 -7.65
N ASP A 343 24.15 -18.42 -6.57
CA ASP A 343 24.89 -19.04 -5.47
C ASP A 343 23.97 -19.79 -4.49
N ASP A 344 22.63 -19.74 -4.70
CA ASP A 344 21.61 -20.41 -3.89
C ASP A 344 20.88 -21.46 -4.74
N PRO A 345 21.04 -22.77 -4.44
CA PRO A 345 20.43 -23.85 -5.23
C PRO A 345 18.90 -23.80 -5.29
N LEU A 346 18.23 -23.33 -4.23
CA LEU A 346 16.77 -23.24 -4.20
C LEU A 346 16.26 -22.05 -5.02
N CYS A 347 17.04 -20.95 -5.07
CA CYS A 347 16.76 -19.84 -5.98
C CYS A 347 16.94 -20.27 -7.44
N LEU A 348 17.98 -21.03 -7.77
CA LEU A 348 18.22 -21.53 -9.12
C LEU A 348 17.06 -22.36 -9.67
N GLN A 349 16.46 -23.22 -8.84
CA GLN A 349 15.33 -24.06 -9.23
C GLN A 349 14.09 -23.25 -9.62
N MET A 350 13.98 -21.99 -9.19
CA MET A 350 12.84 -21.13 -9.54
C MET A 350 12.83 -20.76 -11.03
N ALA A 351 13.95 -20.92 -11.74
CA ALA A 351 14.05 -20.64 -13.16
C ALA A 351 13.03 -21.43 -14.01
N ASP A 352 12.70 -22.65 -13.61
CA ASP A 352 11.76 -23.52 -14.34
C ASP A 352 10.29 -23.08 -14.21
N TYR A 353 10.00 -22.19 -13.27
CA TYR A 353 8.63 -21.78 -12.95
C TYR A 353 8.30 -20.36 -13.41
N THR A 354 9.29 -19.58 -13.81
CA THR A 354 9.06 -18.21 -14.28
C THR A 354 8.59 -18.19 -15.72
N ARG A 355 7.69 -17.25 -16.04
CA ARG A 355 7.27 -16.94 -17.40
C ARG A 355 7.90 -15.67 -17.94
N ALA A 356 8.82 -15.07 -17.20
CA ALA A 356 9.49 -13.85 -17.59
C ALA A 356 10.24 -14.02 -18.92
N GLU A 357 10.23 -12.99 -19.77
CA GLU A 357 10.93 -12.98 -21.06
C GLU A 357 12.44 -13.15 -20.89
N ARG A 358 12.99 -12.72 -19.73
CA ARG A 358 14.42 -12.81 -19.42
C ARG A 358 14.66 -13.49 -18.09
N LEU A 359 15.69 -14.33 -18.09
CA LEU A 359 16.29 -14.87 -16.90
C LEU A 359 17.61 -14.17 -16.65
N SER A 360 17.80 -13.60 -15.47
CA SER A 360 19.02 -12.91 -15.07
C SER A 360 19.60 -13.56 -13.81
N TYR A 361 20.87 -13.87 -13.81
CA TYR A 361 21.56 -14.42 -12.63
C TYR A 361 22.42 -13.37 -11.94
N VAL A 362 22.42 -13.43 -10.60
CA VAL A 362 23.37 -12.69 -9.76
C VAL A 362 24.27 -13.69 -9.08
N THR A 363 25.60 -13.51 -9.17
CA THR A 363 26.57 -14.39 -8.50
C THR A 363 27.74 -13.61 -7.93
N MET A 364 28.15 -13.99 -6.72
CA MET A 364 29.38 -13.52 -6.08
C MET A 364 30.61 -14.32 -6.55
N ASN A 365 30.38 -15.43 -7.28
CA ASN A 365 31.43 -16.32 -7.78
C ASN A 365 31.63 -16.16 -9.30
N PRO A 366 32.69 -15.47 -9.76
CA PRO A 366 32.96 -15.27 -11.18
C PRO A 366 33.26 -16.59 -11.93
N ALA A 367 33.54 -17.66 -11.19
CA ALA A 367 33.80 -18.98 -11.76
C ALA A 367 32.55 -19.89 -11.82
N HIS A 368 31.38 -19.41 -11.44
CA HIS A 368 30.15 -20.21 -11.34
C HIS A 368 29.82 -20.90 -12.67
N PRO A 369 29.77 -22.27 -12.74
CA PRO A 369 29.73 -22.99 -14.00
C PRO A 369 28.47 -22.71 -14.82
N LEU A 370 27.30 -22.71 -14.16
CA LEU A 370 26.01 -22.45 -14.83
C LEU A 370 25.96 -21.00 -15.36
N VAL A 371 26.42 -20.02 -14.60
CA VAL A 371 26.39 -18.62 -15.03
C VAL A 371 27.31 -18.42 -16.24
N LYS A 372 28.49 -19.07 -16.27
CA LYS A 372 29.37 -19.03 -17.45
C LYS A 372 28.69 -19.59 -18.69
N GLN A 373 28.00 -20.74 -18.57
CA GLN A 373 27.25 -21.32 -19.68
C GLN A 373 26.12 -20.43 -20.14
N HIS A 374 25.40 -19.81 -19.17
CA HIS A 374 24.32 -18.87 -19.43
C HIS A 374 24.80 -17.63 -20.21
N ILE A 375 25.93 -17.04 -19.80
CA ILE A 375 26.57 -15.92 -20.49
C ILE A 375 27.01 -16.32 -21.90
N MET A 376 27.64 -17.50 -22.07
CA MET A 376 28.05 -17.99 -23.39
C MET A 376 26.86 -18.25 -24.33
N ALA A 377 25.70 -18.56 -23.79
CA ALA A 377 24.44 -18.69 -24.54
C ALA A 377 23.76 -17.32 -24.82
N GLY A 378 24.36 -16.20 -24.43
CA GLY A 378 23.80 -14.86 -24.60
C GLY A 378 22.84 -14.42 -23.49
N GLY A 379 22.79 -15.17 -22.39
CA GLY A 379 21.98 -14.85 -21.21
C GLY A 379 22.57 -13.69 -20.40
N GLN A 380 21.73 -13.11 -19.55
CA GLN A 380 22.08 -11.94 -18.72
C GLN A 380 22.58 -12.38 -17.34
N ALA A 381 23.67 -11.79 -16.87
CA ALA A 381 24.19 -12.02 -15.53
C ALA A 381 24.87 -10.78 -14.94
N PHE A 382 24.76 -10.66 -13.62
CA PHE A 382 25.49 -9.68 -12.79
C PHE A 382 26.50 -10.46 -11.96
N VAL A 383 27.77 -10.21 -12.22
CA VAL A 383 28.88 -11.00 -11.67
C VAL A 383 29.80 -10.11 -10.84
N LEU A 384 30.19 -10.59 -9.66
CA LEU A 384 31.23 -9.96 -8.87
C LEU A 384 32.60 -10.44 -9.33
N GLU A 385 33.38 -9.56 -9.89
CA GLU A 385 34.71 -9.86 -10.39
C GLU A 385 35.82 -9.29 -9.50
N GLN A 386 36.92 -9.99 -9.41
CA GLN A 386 38.13 -9.49 -8.76
C GLN A 386 38.97 -8.70 -9.75
N GLY A 387 39.20 -7.42 -9.45
CA GLY A 387 40.11 -6.56 -10.20
C GLY A 387 41.29 -6.09 -9.37
N MET A 388 42.17 -5.26 -9.97
CA MET A 388 43.35 -4.73 -9.28
C MET A 388 43.02 -3.81 -8.09
N ASN A 389 41.85 -3.12 -8.14
CA ASN A 389 41.41 -2.16 -7.14
C ASN A 389 40.31 -2.70 -6.22
N GLY A 390 40.20 -4.03 -6.08
CA GLY A 390 39.16 -4.66 -5.28
C GLY A 390 38.09 -5.36 -6.14
N HIS A 391 36.86 -5.46 -5.65
CA HIS A 391 35.78 -6.14 -6.36
C HIS A 391 35.01 -5.15 -7.26
N LEU A 392 34.65 -5.63 -8.45
CA LEU A 392 33.90 -4.90 -9.46
C LEU A 392 32.59 -5.63 -9.79
N ILE A 393 31.48 -4.92 -9.80
CA ILE A 393 30.21 -5.43 -10.31
C ILE A 393 30.22 -5.30 -11.82
N THR A 394 30.02 -6.40 -12.54
CA THR A 394 30.04 -6.45 -14.00
C THR A 394 28.72 -7.00 -14.52
N ILE A 395 28.18 -6.40 -15.58
CA ILE A 395 26.98 -6.81 -16.30
C ILE A 395 27.37 -7.54 -17.56
N TYR A 396 26.88 -8.74 -17.72
CA TYR A 396 26.90 -9.50 -18.98
C TYR A 396 25.49 -9.49 -19.55
N ASP A 397 25.33 -9.04 -20.79
CA ASP A 397 24.04 -9.05 -21.50
C ASP A 397 24.33 -9.32 -22.98
N LYS A 398 23.97 -10.50 -23.46
CA LYS A 398 24.31 -10.99 -24.79
C LYS A 398 25.84 -10.98 -25.00
N GLU A 399 26.30 -10.23 -26.01
CA GLU A 399 27.73 -10.07 -26.33
C GLU A 399 28.40 -8.92 -25.56
N THR A 400 27.67 -8.20 -24.72
CA THR A 400 28.21 -7.05 -24.01
C THR A 400 28.77 -7.45 -22.65
N HIS A 401 29.92 -6.86 -22.31
CA HIS A 401 30.59 -6.97 -21.01
C HIS A 401 30.81 -5.55 -20.48
N THR A 402 29.99 -5.15 -19.52
CA THR A 402 29.93 -3.77 -19.05
C THR A 402 30.32 -3.68 -17.57
N PRO A 403 31.49 -3.12 -17.25
CA PRO A 403 31.84 -2.78 -15.88
C PRO A 403 30.84 -1.75 -15.32
N LEU A 404 30.16 -2.09 -14.24
CA LEU A 404 29.17 -1.21 -13.63
C LEU A 404 29.83 -0.29 -12.59
N LEU A 405 30.31 -0.84 -11.49
CA LEU A 405 30.83 -0.05 -10.37
C LEU A 405 31.74 -0.89 -9.47
N TRP A 406 32.82 -0.26 -8.98
CA TRP A 406 33.64 -0.84 -7.91
C TRP A 406 32.86 -0.87 -6.59
N THR A 407 32.93 -1.96 -5.85
CA THR A 407 32.15 -2.14 -4.62
C THR A 407 32.51 -1.12 -3.54
N HIS A 408 33.78 -0.74 -3.42
CA HIS A 408 34.24 0.27 -2.46
C HIS A 408 33.69 1.69 -2.72
N LEU A 409 33.11 1.95 -3.88
CA LEU A 409 32.45 3.21 -4.22
C LEU A 409 30.97 3.23 -3.81
N ILE A 410 30.46 2.15 -3.25
CA ILE A 410 29.08 2.03 -2.74
C ILE A 410 29.15 2.20 -1.22
N PRO A 411 28.68 3.33 -0.64
CA PRO A 411 28.83 3.59 0.79
C PRO A 411 28.24 2.51 1.67
N ALA A 412 27.08 1.96 1.30
CA ALA A 412 26.41 0.88 2.03
C ALA A 412 27.22 -0.42 2.12
N THR A 413 28.27 -0.59 1.33
CA THR A 413 29.16 -1.76 1.39
C THR A 413 30.32 -1.59 2.36
N VAL A 414 30.46 -0.42 2.99
CA VAL A 414 31.57 -0.09 3.89
C VAL A 414 32.91 -0.42 3.24
N GLU A 415 33.23 0.32 2.19
CA GLU A 415 34.46 0.14 1.38
C GLU A 415 34.59 -1.28 0.77
N GLY A 416 33.46 -1.96 0.50
CA GLY A 416 33.43 -3.32 -0.03
C GLY A 416 33.59 -4.42 1.02
N ARG A 417 33.62 -4.10 2.32
CA ARG A 417 33.74 -5.09 3.40
C ARG A 417 32.43 -5.84 3.68
N ALA A 418 31.28 -5.16 3.57
CA ALA A 418 29.97 -5.75 3.78
C ALA A 418 29.50 -6.52 2.54
N MET A 419 29.95 -7.77 2.39
CA MET A 419 29.69 -8.60 1.20
C MET A 419 28.19 -8.88 0.99
N HIS A 420 27.40 -9.00 2.05
CA HIS A 420 25.95 -9.11 1.95
C HIS A 420 25.32 -7.86 1.29
N ASN A 421 25.84 -6.66 1.57
CA ASN A 421 25.39 -5.43 0.91
C ASN A 421 25.96 -5.28 -0.51
N VAL A 422 27.10 -5.85 -0.81
CA VAL A 422 27.57 -5.99 -2.20
C VAL A 422 26.56 -6.81 -3.00
N GLN A 423 26.11 -7.95 -2.49
CA GLN A 423 25.10 -8.79 -3.14
C GLN A 423 23.75 -8.05 -3.27
N ASN A 424 23.29 -7.36 -2.20
CA ASN A 424 22.08 -6.53 -2.25
C ASN A 424 22.17 -5.44 -3.34
N ALA A 425 23.33 -4.78 -3.49
CA ALA A 425 23.57 -3.78 -4.53
C ALA A 425 23.56 -4.39 -5.94
N MET A 426 24.10 -5.60 -6.12
CA MET A 426 24.03 -6.33 -7.39
C MET A 426 22.58 -6.64 -7.77
N PHE A 427 21.76 -7.09 -6.83
CA PHE A 427 20.32 -7.32 -7.06
C PHE A 427 19.58 -6.03 -7.39
N ALA A 428 19.83 -4.94 -6.65
CA ALA A 428 19.23 -3.63 -6.93
C ALA A 428 19.62 -3.13 -8.32
N ALA A 429 20.88 -3.30 -8.73
CA ALA A 429 21.35 -2.97 -10.07
C ALA A 429 20.68 -3.83 -11.14
N ALA A 430 20.54 -5.14 -10.91
CA ALA A 430 19.91 -6.06 -11.85
C ALA A 430 18.42 -5.74 -12.06
N LEU A 431 17.70 -5.44 -10.98
CA LEU A 431 16.31 -4.99 -11.03
C LEU A 431 16.18 -3.69 -11.81
N ALA A 432 16.99 -2.67 -11.46
CA ALA A 432 16.97 -1.36 -12.12
C ALA A 432 17.29 -1.47 -13.62
N TYR A 433 18.30 -2.26 -13.98
CA TYR A 433 18.70 -2.49 -15.37
C TYR A 433 17.56 -3.11 -16.20
N ASN A 434 16.88 -4.12 -15.63
CA ASN A 434 15.74 -4.77 -16.27
C ASN A 434 14.47 -3.88 -16.26
N MET A 435 14.38 -2.89 -15.38
CA MET A 435 13.37 -1.81 -15.45
C MET A 435 13.77 -0.70 -16.46
N ARG A 436 14.82 -0.92 -17.26
CA ARG A 436 15.33 -0.01 -18.30
C ARG A 436 15.83 1.33 -17.74
N ILE A 437 16.40 1.33 -16.56
CA ILE A 437 17.08 2.49 -15.98
C ILE A 437 18.48 2.62 -16.61
N GLY A 438 18.87 3.85 -16.91
CA GLY A 438 20.18 4.15 -17.49
C GLY A 438 21.34 3.77 -16.57
N LEU A 439 22.46 3.30 -17.14
CA LEU A 439 23.62 2.85 -16.36
C LEU A 439 24.15 3.95 -15.43
N GLU A 440 24.13 5.21 -15.86
CA GLU A 440 24.61 6.32 -15.02
C GLU A 440 23.69 6.58 -13.82
N ASP A 441 22.37 6.44 -13.99
CA ASP A 441 21.41 6.56 -12.88
C ASP A 441 21.60 5.42 -11.88
N ILE A 442 21.85 4.19 -12.38
CA ILE A 442 22.17 3.03 -11.52
C ILE A 442 23.47 3.29 -10.73
N ARG A 443 24.52 3.75 -11.41
CA ARG A 443 25.80 4.10 -10.77
C ARG A 443 25.63 5.19 -9.73
N GLN A 444 24.93 6.26 -10.08
CA GLN A 444 24.68 7.39 -9.21
C GLN A 444 23.84 6.97 -7.98
N GLY A 445 22.78 6.20 -8.21
CA GLY A 445 21.94 5.68 -7.13
C GLY A 445 22.74 4.83 -6.14
N LEU A 446 23.55 3.91 -6.64
CA LEU A 446 24.41 3.08 -5.78
C LEU A 446 25.50 3.88 -5.02
N ARG A 447 26.08 4.90 -5.66
CA ARG A 447 27.11 5.76 -5.03
C ARG A 447 26.56 6.70 -3.96
N THR A 448 25.28 6.99 -4.00
CA THR A 448 24.63 7.93 -3.07
C THR A 448 23.71 7.25 -2.05
N PHE A 449 23.58 5.92 -2.14
CA PHE A 449 22.87 5.15 -1.13
C PHE A 449 23.84 4.75 -0.01
N ASP A 450 23.53 5.15 1.20
CA ASP A 450 24.29 4.78 2.40
C ASP A 450 23.45 3.95 3.37
N SER A 451 24.10 3.42 4.41
CA SER A 451 23.45 2.70 5.50
C SER A 451 23.20 3.58 6.73
N THR A 452 23.01 4.88 6.53
CA THR A 452 22.58 5.75 7.63
C THR A 452 21.21 5.33 8.16
N PHE A 453 20.94 5.60 9.42
CA PHE A 453 19.65 5.29 10.02
C PHE A 453 18.47 5.97 9.27
N PHE A 454 18.73 7.09 8.63
CA PHE A 454 17.71 7.79 7.83
C PHE A 454 17.34 7.04 6.53
N GLN A 455 18.34 6.49 5.81
CA GLN A 455 18.11 5.78 4.55
C GLN A 455 17.72 4.31 4.76
N ALA A 456 18.29 3.65 5.77
CA ALA A 456 18.08 2.22 6.04
C ALA A 456 17.98 1.95 7.55
N PRO A 457 16.87 2.31 8.22
CA PRO A 457 16.72 2.12 9.66
C PRO A 457 16.95 0.66 10.08
N GLY A 458 17.82 0.43 11.07
CA GLY A 458 18.09 -0.91 11.58
C GLY A 458 18.76 -1.86 10.58
N ARG A 459 19.42 -1.35 9.56
CA ARG A 459 20.15 -2.15 8.57
C ARG A 459 21.59 -1.68 8.50
N MET A 460 22.45 -2.33 9.31
CA MET A 460 23.89 -2.05 9.38
C MET A 460 24.18 -0.55 9.60
N ASN A 461 23.52 0.07 10.57
CA ASN A 461 23.77 1.47 10.91
C ASN A 461 25.04 1.58 11.76
N ILE A 462 26.03 2.29 11.26
CA ILE A 462 27.33 2.48 11.93
C ILE A 462 27.36 3.85 12.60
N TYR A 463 27.86 3.88 13.85
CA TYR A 463 28.09 5.09 14.61
C TYR A 463 29.54 5.12 15.15
N ASP A 464 30.32 6.09 14.67
CA ASP A 464 31.75 6.23 14.93
C ASP A 464 32.10 7.50 15.74
N GLU A 465 31.12 8.20 16.32
CA GLU A 465 31.38 9.43 17.10
C GLU A 465 31.76 9.15 18.55
N HIS A 466 31.62 7.90 19.02
CA HIS A 466 32.18 7.46 20.32
C HIS A 466 33.66 7.08 20.19
N PRO A 467 34.41 6.96 21.31
CA PRO A 467 35.77 6.39 21.29
C PRO A 467 35.83 4.95 20.78
N PHE A 468 34.69 4.31 20.60
CA PHE A 468 34.46 2.96 20.10
C PHE A 468 33.42 2.97 18.97
N ARG A 469 33.43 1.93 18.14
CA ARG A 469 32.49 1.79 17.04
C ARG A 469 31.22 1.02 17.47
N VAL A 470 30.06 1.48 17.05
CA VAL A 470 28.81 0.75 17.25
C VAL A 470 28.16 0.44 15.91
N ILE A 471 27.75 -0.81 15.72
CA ILE A 471 26.97 -1.28 14.57
C ILE A 471 25.61 -1.74 15.08
N LEU A 472 24.51 -1.17 14.56
CA LEU A 472 23.16 -1.60 14.84
C LEU A 472 22.58 -2.32 13.61
N ASP A 473 22.08 -3.54 13.80
CA ASP A 473 21.41 -4.32 12.75
C ASP A 473 20.21 -5.08 13.30
N TYR A 474 19.28 -5.42 12.42
CA TYR A 474 18.07 -6.21 12.72
C TYR A 474 18.27 -7.71 12.47
N ALA A 475 19.49 -8.19 12.33
CA ALA A 475 19.78 -9.61 12.10
C ALA A 475 19.20 -10.48 13.23
N HIS A 476 18.38 -11.47 12.86
CA HIS A 476 17.62 -12.29 13.81
C HIS A 476 17.48 -13.77 13.39
N ASN A 477 18.27 -14.19 12.40
CA ASN A 477 18.38 -15.59 11.96
C ASN A 477 19.84 -15.96 11.73
N PRO A 478 20.20 -17.26 11.71
CA PRO A 478 21.60 -17.69 11.64
C PRO A 478 22.36 -17.10 10.44
N ALA A 479 21.76 -17.08 9.26
CA ALA A 479 22.42 -16.57 8.04
C ALA A 479 22.67 -15.05 8.11
N ALA A 480 21.75 -14.26 8.70
CA ALA A 480 21.94 -12.83 8.89
C ALA A 480 23.04 -12.55 9.93
N VAL A 481 23.05 -13.31 11.04
CA VAL A 481 24.10 -13.19 12.06
C VAL A 481 25.47 -13.58 11.48
N SER A 482 25.54 -14.64 10.65
CA SER A 482 26.78 -15.01 9.94
C SER A 482 27.30 -13.86 9.07
N ALA A 483 26.43 -13.20 8.32
CA ALA A 483 26.82 -12.06 7.48
C ALA A 483 27.37 -10.88 8.31
N MET A 484 26.83 -10.67 9.52
CA MET A 484 27.33 -9.65 10.44
C MET A 484 28.66 -10.07 11.09
N CYS A 485 28.86 -11.33 11.44
CA CYS A 485 30.13 -11.86 11.91
C CYS A 485 31.22 -11.71 10.83
N ASP A 486 30.93 -12.08 9.59
CA ASP A 486 31.83 -11.90 8.46
C ASP A 486 32.22 -10.42 8.24
N LEU A 487 31.31 -9.50 8.48
CA LEU A 487 31.61 -8.06 8.43
C LEU A 487 32.53 -7.65 9.58
N VAL A 488 32.20 -8.04 10.82
CA VAL A 488 32.97 -7.70 12.02
C VAL A 488 34.42 -8.20 11.89
N ASP A 489 34.64 -9.40 11.34
CA ASP A 489 35.98 -9.96 11.10
C ASP A 489 36.82 -9.18 10.09
N ARG A 490 36.17 -8.40 9.21
CA ARG A 490 36.86 -7.56 8.22
C ARG A 490 37.18 -6.16 8.72
N PHE A 491 36.80 -5.82 9.94
CA PHE A 491 37.25 -4.60 10.59
C PHE A 491 38.53 -4.83 11.34
N ASP A 492 39.45 -3.88 11.24
CA ASP A 492 40.60 -3.79 12.13
C ASP A 492 40.09 -3.20 13.45
N VAL A 493 40.10 -4.00 14.52
CA VAL A 493 39.60 -3.65 15.86
C VAL A 493 40.76 -3.69 16.82
N ASP A 494 41.13 -2.54 17.41
CA ASP A 494 42.24 -2.45 18.36
C ASP A 494 41.85 -2.97 19.77
N GLY A 495 40.56 -2.89 20.12
CA GLY A 495 39.99 -3.32 21.38
C GLY A 495 39.22 -4.64 21.29
N ARG A 496 38.18 -4.78 22.10
CA ARG A 496 37.32 -5.97 22.16
C ARG A 496 36.20 -5.88 21.12
N ARG A 497 35.71 -7.05 20.70
CA ARG A 497 34.49 -7.23 19.94
C ARG A 497 33.39 -7.66 20.89
N ILE A 498 32.35 -6.84 21.05
CA ILE A 498 31.21 -7.06 21.96
C ILE A 498 29.96 -7.26 21.15
N VAL A 499 29.15 -8.25 21.49
CA VAL A 499 27.84 -8.46 20.82
C VAL A 499 26.68 -8.46 21.81
N VAL A 500 25.61 -7.73 21.47
CA VAL A 500 24.29 -7.86 22.09
C VAL A 500 23.47 -8.80 21.22
N LEU A 501 23.30 -10.04 21.68
CA LEU A 501 22.78 -11.17 20.93
C LEU A 501 21.36 -11.52 21.36
N SER A 502 20.47 -11.71 20.40
CA SER A 502 19.11 -12.14 20.64
C SER A 502 18.57 -13.05 19.52
N ALA A 503 17.40 -13.64 19.77
CA ALA A 503 16.63 -14.36 18.78
C ALA A 503 15.14 -14.18 19.05
N PRO A 504 14.26 -14.15 17.99
CA PRO A 504 12.82 -14.09 18.19
C PRO A 504 12.29 -15.36 18.87
N GLY A 505 11.38 -15.18 19.84
CA GLY A 505 10.89 -16.29 20.67
C GLY A 505 10.05 -17.33 19.92
N ASP A 506 9.49 -17.00 18.77
CA ASP A 506 8.73 -17.93 17.92
C ASP A 506 9.60 -18.80 17.00
N ARG A 507 10.93 -18.73 17.12
CA ARG A 507 11.84 -19.61 16.39
C ARG A 507 11.98 -20.96 17.09
N ARG A 508 12.35 -21.99 16.29
CA ARG A 508 12.66 -23.31 16.84
C ARG A 508 13.91 -23.24 17.71
N ASP A 509 14.03 -24.13 18.66
CA ASP A 509 15.20 -24.19 19.54
C ASP A 509 16.50 -24.39 18.80
N GLU A 510 16.47 -25.17 17.69
CA GLU A 510 17.62 -25.39 16.82
C GLU A 510 18.10 -24.09 16.20
N ASP A 511 17.18 -23.28 15.66
CA ASP A 511 17.51 -22.01 15.00
C ASP A 511 18.09 -21.00 16.02
N ILE A 512 17.56 -20.96 17.26
CA ILE A 512 18.08 -20.12 18.34
C ILE A 512 19.52 -20.56 18.74
N ARG A 513 19.74 -21.87 18.88
CA ARG A 513 21.09 -22.41 19.19
C ARG A 513 22.07 -22.15 18.06
N GLU A 514 21.64 -22.26 16.81
CA GLU A 514 22.47 -22.02 15.63
C GLU A 514 22.95 -20.55 15.57
N ILE A 515 22.13 -19.58 16.02
CA ILE A 515 22.56 -18.18 16.17
C ILE A 515 23.78 -18.09 17.11
N ALA A 516 23.75 -18.78 18.25
CA ALA A 516 24.88 -18.82 19.18
C ALA A 516 26.09 -19.56 18.58
N ASP A 517 25.86 -20.66 17.81
CA ASP A 517 26.92 -21.39 17.11
C ASP A 517 27.68 -20.51 16.12
N VAL A 518 26.94 -19.72 15.36
CA VAL A 518 27.51 -18.80 14.37
C VAL A 518 28.26 -17.65 15.04
N ALA A 519 27.74 -17.10 16.13
CA ALA A 519 28.38 -15.98 16.82
C ALA A 519 29.62 -16.40 17.63
N ALA A 520 29.70 -17.66 18.07
CA ALA A 520 30.83 -18.15 18.87
C ALA A 520 32.14 -18.06 18.08
N GLY A 521 33.17 -17.46 18.70
CA GLY A 521 34.50 -17.31 18.11
C GLY A 521 34.74 -15.99 17.34
N HIS A 522 33.71 -15.16 17.14
CA HIS A 522 33.82 -13.87 16.48
C HIS A 522 33.88 -12.68 17.46
N PHE A 523 33.48 -12.90 18.73
CA PHE A 523 33.40 -11.86 19.76
C PHE A 523 34.11 -12.27 21.02
N ASP A 524 34.61 -11.26 21.74
CA ASP A 524 35.28 -11.42 23.02
C ASP A 524 34.30 -11.38 24.21
N TYR A 525 33.15 -10.70 24.03
CA TYR A 525 32.13 -10.59 25.07
C TYR A 525 30.72 -10.66 24.48
N PHE A 526 29.81 -11.34 25.17
CA PHE A 526 28.46 -11.62 24.74
C PHE A 526 27.45 -11.12 25.79
N ILE A 527 26.45 -10.35 25.37
CA ILE A 527 25.30 -9.99 26.19
C ILE A 527 24.07 -10.66 25.55
N CYS A 528 23.59 -11.72 26.18
CA CYS A 528 22.42 -12.47 25.72
C CYS A 528 21.15 -11.81 26.25
N ARG A 529 20.22 -11.46 25.36
CA ARG A 529 18.96 -10.82 25.65
C ARG A 529 17.77 -11.53 25.04
N CYS A 530 16.55 -11.09 25.37
CA CYS A 530 15.30 -11.49 24.74
C CYS A 530 14.71 -10.32 23.94
N ASP A 531 13.89 -10.62 22.94
CA ASP A 531 13.07 -9.60 22.26
C ASP A 531 11.97 -9.09 23.21
N ASP A 532 11.52 -7.84 23.00
CA ASP A 532 10.43 -7.23 23.78
C ASP A 532 9.17 -8.08 23.71
N ASN A 533 8.82 -8.53 22.50
CA ASN A 533 7.75 -9.51 22.30
C ASN A 533 8.32 -10.93 22.41
N ARG A 534 8.07 -11.58 23.53
CA ARG A 534 8.58 -12.93 23.84
C ARG A 534 7.91 -14.04 23.06
N ARG A 535 6.81 -13.78 22.38
CA ARG A 535 6.09 -14.72 21.52
C ARG A 535 5.83 -16.09 22.19
N GLY A 536 5.42 -16.06 23.46
CA GLY A 536 5.05 -17.25 24.24
C GLY A 536 6.16 -17.91 25.06
N ARG A 537 7.41 -17.40 24.98
CA ARG A 537 8.52 -17.92 25.80
C ARG A 537 8.64 -17.23 27.17
N GLY A 538 9.34 -17.87 28.09
CA GLY A 538 9.64 -17.33 29.42
C GLY A 538 10.49 -16.05 29.36
N PRO A 539 10.57 -15.31 30.48
CA PRO A 539 11.15 -13.97 30.51
C PRO A 539 12.64 -13.91 30.17
N ASP A 540 13.39 -15.01 30.38
CA ASP A 540 14.82 -15.14 30.15
C ASP A 540 15.19 -16.36 29.30
N GLU A 541 14.19 -17.12 28.82
CA GLU A 541 14.37 -18.43 28.19
C GLU A 541 15.32 -18.37 26.98
N VAL A 542 15.11 -17.42 26.07
CA VAL A 542 15.97 -17.24 24.87
C VAL A 542 17.39 -16.87 25.27
N ALA A 543 17.56 -15.92 26.19
CA ALA A 543 18.87 -15.48 26.63
C ALA A 543 19.65 -16.61 27.34
N VAL A 544 18.97 -17.43 28.15
CA VAL A 544 19.55 -18.61 28.79
C VAL A 544 19.95 -19.67 27.77
N MET A 545 19.12 -19.89 26.74
CA MET A 545 19.40 -20.85 25.67
C MET A 545 20.65 -20.44 24.87
N LEU A 546 20.75 -19.17 24.50
CA LEU A 546 21.93 -18.60 23.83
C LEU A 546 23.20 -18.76 24.70
N LYS A 547 23.14 -18.39 25.99
CA LYS A 547 24.26 -18.55 26.93
C LYS A 547 24.71 -20.01 27.03
N ASN A 548 23.76 -20.94 27.25
CA ASN A 548 24.10 -22.35 27.40
C ASN A 548 24.80 -22.88 26.14
N ARG A 549 24.34 -22.45 24.96
CA ARG A 549 24.96 -22.88 23.71
C ARG A 549 26.34 -22.28 23.51
N LEU A 550 26.57 -21.02 23.88
CA LEU A 550 27.89 -20.39 23.85
C LEU A 550 28.89 -21.10 24.80
N LEU A 551 28.43 -21.51 26.00
CA LEU A 551 29.24 -22.32 26.94
C LEU A 551 29.60 -23.69 26.33
N GLU A 552 28.68 -24.37 25.69
CA GLU A 552 28.93 -25.62 24.97
C GLU A 552 29.97 -25.45 23.83
N LYS A 553 30.03 -24.27 23.22
CA LYS A 553 31.03 -23.89 22.19
C LYS A 553 32.40 -23.45 22.79
N GLY A 554 32.52 -23.46 24.11
CA GLY A 554 33.78 -23.16 24.79
C GLY A 554 34.02 -21.68 25.12
N VAL A 555 33.00 -20.83 24.99
CA VAL A 555 33.06 -19.44 25.46
C VAL A 555 33.07 -19.44 26.98
N SER A 556 34.02 -18.68 27.61
CA SER A 556 34.08 -18.60 29.06
C SER A 556 32.81 -17.97 29.65
N SER A 557 32.35 -18.50 30.79
CA SER A 557 31.23 -17.93 31.55
C SER A 557 31.45 -16.47 31.93
N ASP A 558 32.70 -16.04 32.14
CA ASP A 558 33.04 -14.67 32.51
C ASP A 558 32.86 -13.69 31.36
N ASN A 559 32.76 -14.20 30.13
CA ASN A 559 32.58 -13.42 28.91
C ASN A 559 31.11 -13.43 28.43
N ILE A 560 30.14 -13.93 29.25
CA ILE A 560 28.74 -14.02 28.88
C ILE A 560 27.85 -13.43 29.97
N ALA A 561 27.21 -12.32 29.70
CA ALA A 561 26.15 -11.76 30.54
C ALA A 561 24.75 -12.18 30.02
N ILE A 562 23.80 -12.33 30.95
CA ILE A 562 22.36 -12.42 30.64
C ILE A 562 21.72 -11.12 31.10
N ILE A 563 21.19 -10.35 30.15
CA ILE A 563 20.41 -9.14 30.40
C ILE A 563 19.19 -9.21 29.49
N PRO A 564 18.04 -9.74 29.98
CA PRO A 564 16.89 -10.04 29.13
C PRO A 564 16.26 -8.80 28.49
N ASP A 565 16.30 -7.64 29.11
CA ASP A 565 15.77 -6.38 28.60
C ASP A 565 16.70 -5.75 27.56
N GLU A 566 16.15 -5.34 26.39
CA GLU A 566 16.95 -4.76 25.30
C GLU A 566 17.58 -3.43 25.67
N GLN A 567 16.86 -2.57 26.41
CA GLN A 567 17.39 -1.25 26.77
C GLN A 567 18.53 -1.38 27.78
N GLU A 568 18.38 -2.27 28.76
CA GLU A 568 19.41 -2.57 29.75
C GLU A 568 20.63 -3.21 29.08
N ALA A 569 20.43 -4.18 28.19
CA ALA A 569 21.50 -4.86 27.45
C ALA A 569 22.30 -3.88 26.56
N THR A 570 21.58 -3.00 25.84
CA THR A 570 22.20 -1.95 25.03
C THR A 570 22.97 -0.96 25.90
N SER A 571 22.40 -0.53 27.03
CA SER A 571 23.04 0.39 27.95
C SER A 571 24.31 -0.21 28.57
N GLU A 572 24.27 -1.47 28.97
CA GLU A 572 25.45 -2.18 29.53
C GLU A 572 26.57 -2.29 28.50
N ALA A 573 26.22 -2.68 27.24
CA ALA A 573 27.20 -2.75 26.14
C ALA A 573 27.90 -1.40 25.92
N LEU A 574 27.14 -0.30 25.91
CA LEU A 574 27.70 1.05 25.73
C LEU A 574 28.56 1.52 26.93
N GLN A 575 28.19 1.14 28.18
CA GLN A 575 28.89 1.53 29.38
C GLN A 575 30.21 0.77 29.59
N MET A 576 30.23 -0.53 29.23
CA MET A 576 31.41 -1.35 29.38
C MET A 576 32.46 -1.14 28.28
N ALA A 577 32.06 -0.46 27.20
CA ALA A 577 32.96 -0.24 26.05
C ALA A 577 34.11 0.72 26.37
N GLU A 578 35.27 0.36 25.89
CA GLU A 578 36.49 1.13 25.99
C GLU A 578 36.91 1.68 24.60
N ALA A 579 37.85 2.60 24.60
CA ALA A 579 38.38 3.14 23.34
C ALA A 579 38.96 2.03 22.45
N GLY A 580 38.57 2.00 21.19
CA GLY A 580 39.00 0.99 20.21
C GLY A 580 38.12 -0.26 20.16
N ASP A 581 37.11 -0.41 21.05
CA ASP A 581 36.15 -1.52 21.00
C ASP A 581 35.22 -1.40 19.79
N LEU A 582 34.67 -2.55 19.36
CA LEU A 582 33.58 -2.62 18.40
C LEU A 582 32.38 -3.34 19.07
N ILE A 583 31.21 -2.69 19.03
CA ILE A 583 29.97 -3.25 19.54
C ILE A 583 29.05 -3.57 18.37
N LEU A 584 28.55 -4.80 18.27
CA LEU A 584 27.45 -5.19 17.41
C LEU A 584 26.17 -5.32 18.25
N ILE A 585 25.16 -4.52 17.95
CA ILE A 585 23.84 -4.61 18.59
C ILE A 585 22.86 -5.20 17.59
N LEU A 586 22.35 -6.40 17.89
CA LEU A 586 21.25 -7.02 17.13
C LEU A 586 19.94 -6.58 17.80
N GLY A 587 19.33 -5.50 17.26
CA GLY A 587 18.20 -4.80 17.88
C GLY A 587 16.84 -5.25 17.36
N ASP A 588 15.86 -5.46 18.25
CA ASP A 588 14.44 -5.66 17.89
C ASP A 588 13.75 -4.31 17.67
N ASN A 589 13.81 -3.40 18.64
CA ASN A 589 13.36 -2.02 18.47
C ASN A 589 14.51 -1.11 18.04
N THR A 590 14.82 -1.12 16.76
CA THR A 590 15.99 -0.42 16.19
C THR A 590 15.95 1.09 16.40
N THR A 591 14.76 1.73 16.41
CA THR A 591 14.64 3.17 16.68
C THR A 591 15.03 3.52 18.11
N ARG A 592 14.60 2.71 19.08
CA ARG A 592 14.95 2.89 20.49
C ARG A 592 16.43 2.66 20.71
N ALA A 593 16.96 1.56 20.20
CA ALA A 593 18.39 1.25 20.30
C ALA A 593 19.27 2.34 19.66
N TRP A 594 18.86 2.85 18.48
CA TRP A 594 19.59 3.95 17.82
C TRP A 594 19.60 5.23 18.66
N LYS A 595 18.48 5.59 19.27
CA LYS A 595 18.43 6.74 20.20
C LYS A 595 19.37 6.55 21.39
N GLN A 596 19.45 5.34 21.97
CA GLN A 596 20.39 5.06 23.06
C GLN A 596 21.83 5.22 22.60
N ILE A 597 22.18 4.77 21.40
CA ILE A 597 23.52 4.90 20.83
C ILE A 597 23.91 6.37 20.65
N ILE A 598 23.12 7.15 19.94
CA ILE A 598 23.48 8.55 19.59
C ILE A 598 23.44 9.50 20.79
N TYR A 599 22.64 9.22 21.82
CA TYR A 599 22.55 10.07 23.03
C TYR A 599 23.38 9.55 24.20
N PHE A 600 24.11 8.44 24.03
CA PHE A 600 24.98 7.92 25.07
C PHE A 600 26.08 8.92 25.42
N LYS A 601 26.28 9.16 26.74
CA LYS A 601 27.36 9.96 27.27
C LYS A 601 28.10 9.14 28.30
N SER A 602 29.40 8.94 28.13
CA SER A 602 30.23 8.23 29.09
C SER A 602 30.11 8.87 30.48
N GLY A 603 29.80 8.06 31.51
CA GLY A 603 29.59 8.52 32.88
C GLY A 603 28.15 8.88 33.26
N SER A 604 27.16 8.68 32.40
CA SER A 604 25.73 8.81 32.75
C SER A 604 25.27 7.59 33.58
N PRO A 605 24.54 7.77 34.71
CA PRO A 605 24.06 6.66 35.51
C PRO A 605 23.01 5.84 34.71
N VAL A 606 23.01 4.52 34.95
CA VAL A 606 21.95 3.61 34.46
C VAL A 606 20.58 4.19 34.84
N VAL A 607 19.75 4.48 33.87
CA VAL A 607 18.35 4.79 34.14
C VAL A 607 17.68 3.47 34.50
N ALA A 608 17.58 3.20 35.81
CA ALA A 608 16.74 2.13 36.31
C ALA A 608 15.29 2.32 35.81
N PRO A 609 14.51 1.26 35.56
CA PRO A 609 13.12 1.38 35.12
C PRO A 609 12.33 2.17 36.15
N GLY A 610 12.31 3.49 36.00
CA GLY A 610 11.64 4.43 36.87
C GLY A 610 10.17 4.47 36.53
N LYS A 611 9.34 4.27 37.55
CA LYS A 611 7.94 4.67 37.57
C LYS A 611 7.70 5.88 36.68
N LYS A 612 6.72 5.79 35.78
CA LYS A 612 6.23 6.89 34.94
C LYS A 612 6.25 8.20 35.71
N SER A 613 7.19 9.07 35.43
CA SER A 613 7.14 10.47 35.85
C SER A 613 6.65 11.27 34.64
N ASN A 614 5.42 11.74 34.76
CA ASN A 614 4.83 12.74 33.90
C ASN A 614 5.64 14.02 34.04
N THR A 615 6.55 14.30 33.14
CA THR A 615 6.97 15.67 32.74
C THR A 615 8.07 15.58 31.64
N VAL A 616 7.64 15.44 30.41
CA VAL A 616 8.33 15.97 29.24
C VAL A 616 7.25 16.62 28.40
N GLN A 617 7.42 17.90 28.12
CA GLN A 617 6.57 18.59 27.15
C GLN A 617 6.81 17.95 25.80
N ASP A 618 5.86 17.12 25.38
CA ASP A 618 5.85 16.52 24.07
C ASP A 618 5.57 17.58 23.02
N LEU A 619 6.43 17.65 22.02
CA LEU A 619 6.06 18.18 20.71
C LEU A 619 4.89 17.34 20.20
N PRO A 620 3.87 17.93 19.57
CA PRO A 620 2.66 17.20 19.19
C PRO A 620 3.01 16.04 18.28
N ASP A 621 2.85 14.84 18.80
CA ASP A 621 2.83 13.61 18.01
C ASP A 621 1.71 13.73 16.99
N THR A 622 2.07 13.58 15.73
CA THR A 622 1.10 13.29 14.69
C THR A 622 0.37 12.02 15.09
N MET A 623 -0.94 12.13 15.28
CA MET A 623 -1.86 11.11 15.78
C MET A 623 -1.47 9.68 15.41
N GLY A 624 -0.81 8.99 16.32
CA GLY A 624 -0.74 7.54 16.33
C GLY A 624 -2.03 7.00 16.93
N PHE A 625 -2.81 6.30 16.12
CA PHE A 625 -3.96 5.54 16.62
C PHE A 625 -3.40 4.26 17.26
N GLU A 626 -3.29 4.22 18.58
CA GLU A 626 -3.00 2.99 19.32
C GLU A 626 -4.27 2.16 19.40
N MET A 627 -4.26 1.00 18.76
CA MET A 627 -5.34 0.02 18.86
C MET A 627 -5.12 -0.83 20.13
N ALA A 628 -6.16 -0.99 20.94
CA ALA A 628 -6.12 -1.89 22.09
C ALA A 628 -6.01 -3.36 21.61
N ASP A 629 -5.38 -4.22 22.40
CA ASP A 629 -5.05 -5.62 22.06
C ASP A 629 -6.29 -6.52 21.78
N ASP A 630 -7.49 -6.04 22.10
CA ASP A 630 -8.78 -6.72 21.92
C ASP A 630 -9.58 -6.23 20.69
N LEU A 631 -8.95 -5.46 19.80
CA LEU A 631 -9.61 -4.89 18.63
C LEU A 631 -9.03 -5.44 17.33
N GLU A 632 -9.91 -5.87 16.41
CA GLU A 632 -9.57 -6.24 15.05
C GLU A 632 -10.14 -5.28 14.03
N ILE A 633 -9.42 -5.11 12.92
CA ILE A 633 -9.90 -4.36 11.77
C ILE A 633 -10.71 -5.30 10.88
N ILE A 634 -12.02 -5.06 10.79
CA ILE A 634 -12.93 -5.82 9.93
C ILE A 634 -13.28 -4.98 8.71
N SER A 635 -13.16 -5.59 7.53
CA SER A 635 -13.61 -5.02 6.26
C SER A 635 -14.88 -5.74 5.81
N ASP A 636 -15.97 -5.00 5.63
CA ASP A 636 -17.25 -5.48 5.09
C ASP A 636 -17.73 -4.57 3.94
N GLU A 637 -18.91 -4.84 3.39
CA GLU A 637 -19.50 -4.05 2.30
C GLU A 637 -19.68 -2.55 2.63
N ARG A 638 -19.56 -2.17 3.89
CA ARG A 638 -19.70 -0.80 4.39
C ARG A 638 -18.36 -0.10 4.58
N GLY A 639 -17.22 -0.80 4.33
CA GLY A 639 -15.87 -0.28 4.50
C GLY A 639 -15.09 -0.95 5.64
N VAL A 640 -14.03 -0.30 6.07
CA VAL A 640 -13.15 -0.78 7.14
C VAL A 640 -13.62 -0.25 8.48
N ARG A 641 -13.82 -1.14 9.47
CA ARG A 641 -14.21 -0.78 10.82
C ARG A 641 -13.39 -1.56 11.87
N ILE A 642 -13.31 -0.99 13.05
CA ILE A 642 -12.71 -1.66 14.21
C ILE A 642 -13.83 -2.40 14.94
N ALA A 643 -13.62 -3.68 15.25
CA ALA A 643 -14.52 -4.49 16.05
C ALA A 643 -13.74 -5.27 17.13
N ARG A 644 -14.40 -5.61 18.20
CA ARG A 644 -13.84 -6.55 19.18
C ARG A 644 -13.92 -7.96 18.64
N GLU A 645 -12.89 -8.76 18.92
CA GLU A 645 -12.91 -10.19 18.70
C GLU A 645 -14.07 -10.78 19.52
N GLU A 646 -15.12 -11.28 18.87
CA GLU A 646 -16.13 -12.08 19.56
C GLU A 646 -15.49 -13.45 19.79
N GLY A 647 -15.12 -13.72 21.03
CA GLY A 647 -14.67 -15.04 21.45
C GLY A 647 -15.79 -16.06 21.28
N ASP A 648 -15.47 -17.18 20.61
CA ASP A 648 -16.31 -18.37 20.52
C ASP A 648 -16.63 -18.94 21.90
#